data_e64fbf735c3228a0e22c5bd4985acc7b
#
_entry.id   e64fbf735c3228a0e22c5bd4985acc7b
#
_cell.length_a   1.000
_cell.length_b   1.000
_cell.length_c   1.000
_cell.angle_alpha   90.00
_cell.angle_beta   90.00
_cell.angle_gamma   90.00
#
_symmetry.space_group_name_H-M   'P 1'
#
loop_
_entity.id
_entity.type
_entity.pdbx_description
1 polymer ?
#
loop_
_entity_poly.entity_id
_entity_poly.type
_entity_poly.pdbx_seq_one_letter_code
_entity_poly.pdbx_strand_id
1 'polypeptide(L)'
;MSRKEQNMIPESAPEKETTAAELDAIMRKYDRESNVRVWEGKPKIFVGIILAAFSLYCMYVTLFANMLDQVRLSSFLGLVVIMGYLTYPAKKGHVKVNHMPWYDIVLMLLGAAAFFYYTFKAPDLMTTRIKVKLNDPVYIIAGIVGILVLCELCRRSVGLPILCVAGIFLGYTIYFYVKDGKLLANVVHELFYNENGLLSTPVNVCSKYIVVFIIFGAFLEKTGISEFFIALANGLTGRFAGGPAKVAVISSALCGMVSGSSVGNTVTTGSITIPMMKKTGYDKNFSGAVEAAASTGGQIMPPIMGAAAFLMADYLGVPYSDIIVRAILPACLYFLGVFLSVHLEAKRLGLKGLSKEQLPRIRELMKESYLLLPLAILIYLVCSNTKTMQFSAAVSILATIAVGIISNIHRNIRHGKPLETGEGTHNQRFKPVNVFEALENGGRSCISVAVACGVAGLICGCLTVTGLASTVINAIVTVSQGKLFLGLILTMICCIILGMGLPTTATYCIMASTCAPILFKMNVPLIAAHFFVFYYGIVADITPPVALAAYAGSAISGGSPMKTGVNATRLAIAGFIIPFIFAMSPDMLLINTTWYEVALITVTSIVGMYGVTYGLSGFSAYERHGYGKTLGIVLRIIAIAGGLLLIYPGYVTDIIGVLLVGGVLAWQKIGVPKMFGAEIMNQP
;
A
#
# COMPACT_ATOMS: atom_id res chain seq x y z
N MET A 1 -10.53 -47.59 31.00
CA MET A 1 -11.14 -46.63 30.10
C MET A 1 -10.06 -46.11 29.17
N SER A 2 -10.20 -46.33 27.90
CA SER A 2 -9.17 -46.35 26.86
C SER A 2 -8.78 -44.95 26.38
N ARG A 3 -7.47 -44.74 26.23
CA ARG A 3 -6.78 -43.54 25.70
C ARG A 3 -7.13 -43.17 24.21
N LYS A 4 -8.21 -43.72 23.67
CA LYS A 4 -8.65 -43.50 22.26
C LYS A 4 -9.71 -42.39 22.06
N GLU A 5 -10.22 -41.75 23.12
CA GLU A 5 -11.30 -40.78 23.01
C GLU A 5 -10.84 -39.29 23.10
N GLN A 6 -9.56 -38.99 23.07
CA GLN A 6 -9.07 -37.61 23.24
C GLN A 6 -8.63 -36.91 21.94
N ASN A 7 -8.85 -37.49 20.77
CA ASN A 7 -8.46 -36.88 19.47
C ASN A 7 -9.63 -36.66 18.50
N MET A 8 -10.85 -36.50 18.99
CA MET A 8 -11.88 -35.85 18.17
C MET A 8 -11.72 -34.34 18.37
N ILE A 9 -11.18 -33.66 17.36
CA ILE A 9 -11.34 -32.21 17.18
C ILE A 9 -12.87 -31.99 17.18
N PRO A 10 -13.44 -31.18 18.09
CA PRO A 10 -14.86 -30.91 18.04
C PRO A 10 -15.15 -30.29 16.67
N GLU A 11 -16.06 -30.89 15.94
CA GLU A 11 -16.65 -30.36 14.72
C GLU A 11 -17.15 -28.95 15.05
N SER A 12 -16.38 -27.93 14.70
CA SER A 12 -16.74 -26.55 14.95
C SER A 12 -18.05 -26.31 14.23
N ALA A 13 -19.04 -25.80 14.95
CA ALA A 13 -20.29 -25.33 14.35
C ALA A 13 -19.97 -24.53 13.08
N PRO A 14 -20.77 -24.64 12.00
CA PRO A 14 -20.48 -23.95 10.75
C PRO A 14 -20.30 -22.47 11.05
N GLU A 15 -19.07 -21.97 10.95
CA GLU A 15 -18.77 -20.55 11.11
C GLU A 15 -19.56 -19.81 10.02
N LYS A 16 -20.37 -18.84 10.42
CA LYS A 16 -21.11 -17.97 9.52
C LYS A 16 -20.10 -17.32 8.57
N GLU A 17 -20.23 -17.58 7.30
CA GLU A 17 -19.49 -16.83 6.27
C GLU A 17 -19.84 -15.34 6.42
N THR A 18 -18.80 -14.49 6.40
CA THR A 18 -19.00 -13.04 6.52
C THR A 18 -19.82 -12.58 5.31
N THR A 19 -21.00 -12.06 5.58
CA THR A 19 -21.91 -11.62 4.52
C THR A 19 -21.37 -10.40 3.78
N ALA A 20 -21.81 -10.17 2.53
CA ALA A 20 -21.43 -8.98 1.78
C ALA A 20 -21.75 -7.67 2.52
N ALA A 21 -22.84 -7.65 3.30
CA ALA A 21 -23.20 -6.50 4.14
C ALA A 21 -22.24 -6.31 5.33
N GLU A 22 -21.74 -7.40 5.92
CA GLU A 22 -20.73 -7.33 6.99
C GLU A 22 -19.38 -6.89 6.45
N LEU A 23 -18.99 -7.33 5.24
CA LEU A 23 -17.78 -6.87 4.56
C LEU A 23 -17.86 -5.36 4.24
N ASP A 24 -19.00 -4.88 3.74
CA ASP A 24 -19.21 -3.43 3.50
C ASP A 24 -19.15 -2.64 4.81
N ALA A 25 -19.71 -3.17 5.91
CA ALA A 25 -19.60 -2.55 7.24
C ALA A 25 -18.16 -2.50 7.76
N ILE A 26 -17.35 -3.55 7.52
CA ILE A 26 -15.93 -3.60 7.85
C ILE A 26 -15.15 -2.58 7.02
N MET A 27 -15.38 -2.53 5.71
CA MET A 27 -14.78 -1.53 4.82
C MET A 27 -15.06 -0.12 5.33
N ARG A 28 -16.32 0.23 5.59
CA ARG A 28 -16.70 1.56 6.10
C ARG A 28 -16.08 1.90 7.46
N LYS A 29 -15.79 0.90 8.27
CA LYS A 29 -15.19 1.11 9.61
C LYS A 29 -13.69 1.38 9.54
N TYR A 30 -12.95 0.60 8.77
CA TYR A 30 -11.49 0.62 8.75
C TYR A 30 -10.90 1.33 7.54
N ASP A 31 -11.57 1.24 6.38
CA ASP A 31 -11.25 2.02 5.20
C ASP A 31 -12.11 3.29 5.17
N ARG A 32 -11.47 4.43 5.36
CA ARG A 32 -12.18 5.72 5.37
C ARG A 32 -12.68 6.11 4.00
N GLU A 33 -12.02 5.65 2.95
CA GLU A 33 -12.40 5.90 1.56
C GLU A 33 -13.74 5.25 1.22
N SER A 34 -14.10 4.17 1.89
CA SER A 34 -15.37 3.45 1.72
C SER A 34 -16.56 4.09 2.45
N ASN A 35 -16.35 5.14 3.26
CA ASN A 35 -17.43 5.81 4.00
C ASN A 35 -18.13 6.87 3.13
N VAL A 36 -18.81 6.40 2.09
CA VAL A 36 -19.49 7.23 1.08
C VAL A 36 -20.98 7.40 1.35
N ARG A 37 -21.58 8.47 0.78
CA ARG A 37 -23.04 8.67 0.78
C ARG A 37 -23.75 7.56 0.02
N VAL A 38 -24.94 7.23 0.47
CA VAL A 38 -25.79 6.24 -0.20
C VAL A 38 -26.73 6.99 -1.15
N TRP A 39 -26.49 6.80 -2.43
CA TRP A 39 -27.35 7.31 -3.50
C TRP A 39 -28.10 6.16 -4.14
N GLU A 40 -29.41 6.29 -4.32
CA GLU A 40 -30.26 5.30 -4.95
C GLU A 40 -31.14 5.92 -6.06
N GLY A 41 -31.53 5.12 -7.05
CA GLY A 41 -32.35 5.55 -8.16
C GLY A 41 -31.68 6.63 -9.06
N LYS A 42 -32.45 7.67 -9.44
CA LYS A 42 -31.96 8.75 -10.32
C LYS A 42 -30.78 9.54 -9.76
N PRO A 43 -30.72 9.90 -8.46
CA PRO A 43 -29.54 10.57 -7.88
C PRO A 43 -28.26 9.75 -8.00
N LYS A 44 -28.29 8.43 -7.88
CA LYS A 44 -27.15 7.55 -8.08
C LYS A 44 -26.59 7.69 -9.49
N ILE A 45 -27.45 7.66 -10.50
CA ILE A 45 -27.04 7.80 -11.90
C ILE A 45 -26.42 9.18 -12.14
N PHE A 46 -27.03 10.24 -11.59
CA PHE A 46 -26.52 11.60 -11.73
C PHE A 46 -25.12 11.78 -11.13
N VAL A 47 -24.91 11.32 -9.90
CA VAL A 47 -23.58 11.35 -9.26
C VAL A 47 -22.57 10.46 -10.00
N GLY A 48 -23.00 9.28 -10.47
CA GLY A 48 -22.17 8.41 -11.29
C GLY A 48 -21.71 9.07 -12.59
N ILE A 49 -22.60 9.81 -13.27
CA ILE A 49 -22.25 10.57 -14.49
C ILE A 49 -21.20 11.65 -14.18
N ILE A 50 -21.33 12.38 -13.07
CA ILE A 50 -20.35 13.41 -12.67
C ILE A 50 -18.97 12.76 -12.41
N LEU A 51 -18.93 11.64 -11.69
CA LEU A 51 -17.69 10.92 -11.40
C LEU A 51 -17.04 10.34 -12.67
N ALA A 52 -17.85 9.76 -13.56
CA ALA A 52 -17.38 9.27 -14.85
C ALA A 52 -16.88 10.41 -15.76
N ALA A 53 -17.58 11.52 -15.80
CA ALA A 53 -17.15 12.72 -16.54
C ALA A 53 -15.83 13.28 -16.00
N PHE A 54 -15.61 13.25 -14.70
CA PHE A 54 -14.33 13.62 -14.11
C PHE A 54 -13.20 12.69 -14.55
N SER A 55 -13.41 11.37 -14.55
CA SER A 55 -12.42 10.41 -15.05
C SER A 55 -12.05 10.69 -16.50
N LEU A 56 -13.05 10.98 -17.35
CA LEU A 56 -12.83 11.34 -18.75
C LEU A 56 -12.11 12.70 -18.87
N TYR A 57 -12.46 13.69 -18.05
CA TYR A 57 -11.77 14.98 -17.98
C TYR A 57 -10.29 14.80 -17.64
N CYS A 58 -9.98 14.02 -16.61
CA CYS A 58 -8.60 13.75 -16.21
C CYS A 58 -7.79 13.07 -17.32
N MET A 59 -8.37 12.07 -17.99
CA MET A 59 -7.73 11.41 -19.14
C MET A 59 -7.51 12.39 -20.29
N TYR A 60 -8.51 13.22 -20.62
CA TYR A 60 -8.40 14.20 -21.69
C TYR A 60 -7.32 15.25 -21.40
N VAL A 61 -7.34 15.84 -20.20
CA VAL A 61 -6.36 16.86 -19.81
C VAL A 61 -4.94 16.30 -19.80
N THR A 62 -4.78 15.08 -19.35
CA THR A 62 -3.46 14.43 -19.23
C THR A 62 -2.88 14.03 -20.59
N LEU A 63 -3.72 13.64 -21.54
CA LEU A 63 -3.27 13.10 -22.83
C LEU A 63 -3.22 14.14 -23.96
N PHE A 64 -4.12 15.12 -23.95
CA PHE A 64 -4.35 15.98 -25.09
C PHE A 64 -4.27 17.48 -24.79
N ALA A 65 -4.54 17.91 -23.54
CA ALA A 65 -4.57 19.32 -23.22
C ALA A 65 -3.16 19.86 -22.89
N ASN A 66 -2.82 20.99 -23.49
CA ASN A 66 -1.61 21.75 -23.13
C ASN A 66 -2.05 22.97 -22.31
N MET A 67 -2.16 22.80 -21.00
CA MET A 67 -2.61 23.83 -20.05
C MET A 67 -1.47 24.26 -19.14
N LEU A 68 -1.49 25.51 -18.68
CA LEU A 68 -0.61 25.98 -17.62
C LEU A 68 -0.81 25.12 -16.38
N ASP A 69 0.27 24.76 -15.69
CA ASP A 69 0.21 23.88 -14.52
C ASP A 69 -0.72 24.43 -13.44
N GLN A 70 -0.68 25.73 -13.16
CA GLN A 70 -1.56 26.37 -12.19
C GLN A 70 -3.06 26.24 -12.55
N VAL A 71 -3.41 26.40 -13.83
CA VAL A 71 -4.79 26.25 -14.33
C VAL A 71 -5.23 24.80 -14.21
N ARG A 72 -4.36 23.85 -14.57
CA ARG A 72 -4.66 22.43 -14.49
C ARG A 72 -4.83 21.96 -13.04
N LEU A 73 -3.92 22.34 -12.13
CA LEU A 73 -3.96 21.93 -10.73
C LEU A 73 -5.14 22.51 -9.98
N SER A 74 -5.43 23.80 -10.19
CA SER A 74 -6.57 24.45 -9.55
C SER A 74 -7.91 23.93 -10.08
N SER A 75 -8.06 23.73 -11.39
CA SER A 75 -9.29 23.13 -11.96
C SER A 75 -9.48 21.68 -11.49
N PHE A 76 -8.40 20.90 -11.43
CA PHE A 76 -8.43 19.54 -10.90
C PHE A 76 -8.93 19.51 -9.45
N LEU A 77 -8.34 20.31 -8.55
CA LEU A 77 -8.78 20.36 -7.15
C LEU A 77 -10.20 20.96 -7.00
N GLY A 78 -10.57 21.93 -7.83
CA GLY A 78 -11.94 22.45 -7.85
C GLY A 78 -12.97 21.35 -8.15
N LEU A 79 -12.72 20.52 -9.14
CA LEU A 79 -13.56 19.36 -9.46
C LEU A 79 -13.52 18.30 -8.34
N VAL A 80 -12.34 18.02 -7.77
CA VAL A 80 -12.19 17.10 -6.62
C VAL A 80 -13.03 17.57 -5.43
N VAL A 81 -13.06 18.88 -5.14
CA VAL A 81 -13.91 19.45 -4.08
C VAL A 81 -15.39 19.19 -4.35
N ILE A 82 -15.86 19.47 -5.56
CA ILE A 82 -17.26 19.21 -5.93
C ILE A 82 -17.62 17.76 -5.70
N MET A 83 -16.84 16.84 -6.26
CA MET A 83 -17.12 15.41 -6.15
C MET A 83 -16.93 14.89 -4.73
N GLY A 84 -15.96 15.45 -4.00
CA GLY A 84 -15.68 15.06 -2.64
C GLY A 84 -16.85 15.33 -1.70
N TYR A 85 -17.48 16.51 -1.79
CA TYR A 85 -18.66 16.83 -1.01
C TYR A 85 -19.92 16.07 -1.46
N LEU A 86 -20.02 15.71 -2.74
CA LEU A 86 -21.08 14.82 -3.23
C LEU A 86 -20.91 13.38 -2.72
N THR A 87 -19.67 12.94 -2.49
CA THR A 87 -19.35 11.56 -2.13
C THR A 87 -19.24 11.36 -0.61
N TYR A 88 -18.55 12.25 0.12
CA TYR A 88 -18.22 12.05 1.53
C TYR A 88 -19.12 12.84 2.49
N PRO A 89 -19.84 12.15 3.41
CA PRO A 89 -20.71 12.81 4.38
C PRO A 89 -19.91 13.46 5.53
N ALA A 90 -20.48 14.49 6.17
CA ALA A 90 -19.83 15.16 7.30
C ALA A 90 -19.72 14.27 8.56
N LYS A 91 -20.69 13.40 8.80
CA LYS A 91 -20.75 12.48 9.95
C LYS A 91 -20.73 11.03 9.47
N LYS A 92 -19.88 10.21 10.09
CA LYS A 92 -19.83 8.76 9.86
C LYS A 92 -21.08 8.08 10.43
N GLY A 93 -21.57 7.05 9.73
CA GLY A 93 -22.62 6.16 10.26
C GLY A 93 -24.05 6.69 10.23
N HIS A 94 -24.29 7.98 10.00
CA HIS A 94 -25.62 8.59 9.92
C HIS A 94 -25.95 9.04 8.50
N VAL A 95 -25.89 8.12 7.55
CA VAL A 95 -26.12 8.44 6.13
C VAL A 95 -27.58 8.20 5.80
N LYS A 96 -28.35 9.27 5.63
CA LYS A 96 -29.68 9.19 5.02
C LYS A 96 -29.54 8.98 3.52
N VAL A 97 -30.34 8.06 2.97
CA VAL A 97 -30.39 7.80 1.51
C VAL A 97 -30.82 9.07 0.77
N ASN A 98 -30.16 9.40 -0.33
CA ASN A 98 -30.47 10.52 -1.21
C ASN A 98 -30.54 11.89 -0.51
N HIS A 99 -29.75 12.10 0.55
CA HIS A 99 -29.78 13.34 1.31
C HIS A 99 -28.41 14.02 1.34
N MET A 100 -28.38 15.30 0.93
CA MET A 100 -27.24 16.20 1.06
C MET A 100 -27.64 17.41 1.93
N PRO A 101 -27.03 17.61 3.11
CA PRO A 101 -27.32 18.77 3.96
C PRO A 101 -26.96 20.08 3.25
N TRP A 102 -27.70 21.14 3.54
CA TRP A 102 -27.50 22.46 2.92
C TRP A 102 -26.08 23.03 3.15
N TYR A 103 -25.51 22.79 4.34
CA TYR A 103 -24.15 23.25 4.65
C TYR A 103 -23.08 22.56 3.79
N ASP A 104 -23.32 21.33 3.34
CA ASP A 104 -22.40 20.65 2.43
C ASP A 104 -22.47 21.24 1.01
N ILE A 105 -23.65 21.70 0.60
CA ILE A 105 -23.81 22.41 -0.67
C ILE A 105 -23.07 23.75 -0.62
N VAL A 106 -23.20 24.48 0.49
CA VAL A 106 -22.49 25.76 0.68
C VAL A 106 -20.99 25.56 0.66
N LEU A 107 -20.46 24.59 1.41
CA LEU A 107 -19.02 24.29 1.43
C LEU A 107 -18.51 23.86 0.05
N MET A 108 -19.27 23.03 -0.65
CA MET A 108 -18.96 22.61 -2.02
C MET A 108 -18.85 23.81 -2.96
N LEU A 109 -19.83 24.73 -2.94
CA LEU A 109 -19.84 25.90 -3.80
C LEU A 109 -18.74 26.91 -3.45
N LEU A 110 -18.50 27.15 -2.16
CA LEU A 110 -17.44 28.04 -1.70
C LEU A 110 -16.05 27.51 -2.08
N GLY A 111 -15.81 26.20 -1.88
CA GLY A 111 -14.54 25.59 -2.25
C GLY A 111 -14.34 25.57 -3.76
N ALA A 112 -15.36 25.19 -4.53
CA ALA A 112 -15.33 25.26 -5.99
C ALA A 112 -15.04 26.68 -6.47
N ALA A 113 -15.73 27.68 -5.92
CA ALA A 113 -15.52 29.09 -6.26
C ALA A 113 -14.07 29.54 -5.97
N ALA A 114 -13.47 29.13 -4.85
CA ALA A 114 -12.11 29.47 -4.50
C ALA A 114 -11.09 28.90 -5.49
N PHE A 115 -11.21 27.63 -5.86
CA PHE A 115 -10.30 26.99 -6.82
C PHE A 115 -10.54 27.49 -8.26
N PHE A 116 -11.78 27.64 -8.70
CA PHE A 116 -12.06 28.15 -10.03
C PHE A 116 -11.77 29.65 -10.18
N TYR A 117 -11.88 30.46 -9.11
CA TYR A 117 -11.35 31.82 -9.10
C TYR A 117 -9.89 31.83 -9.52
N TYR A 118 -9.06 30.97 -8.90
CA TYR A 118 -7.65 30.86 -9.29
C TYR A 118 -7.48 30.29 -10.70
N THR A 119 -8.26 29.30 -11.10
CA THR A 119 -8.23 28.74 -12.45
C THR A 119 -8.39 29.81 -13.53
N PHE A 120 -9.38 30.71 -13.39
CA PHE A 120 -9.64 31.74 -14.37
C PHE A 120 -8.71 32.95 -14.27
N LYS A 121 -8.20 33.23 -13.08
CA LYS A 121 -7.33 34.39 -12.83
C LYS A 121 -5.84 34.05 -12.86
N ALA A 122 -5.44 32.78 -12.95
CA ALA A 122 -4.04 32.39 -12.90
C ALA A 122 -3.16 33.10 -13.94
N PRO A 123 -3.53 33.26 -15.23
CA PRO A 123 -2.70 33.97 -16.20
C PRO A 123 -2.45 35.44 -15.81
N ASP A 124 -3.47 36.13 -15.32
CA ASP A 124 -3.37 37.53 -14.88
C ASP A 124 -2.56 37.65 -13.58
N LEU A 125 -2.82 36.72 -12.63
CA LEU A 125 -2.14 36.71 -11.34
C LEU A 125 -0.64 36.39 -11.47
N MET A 126 -0.22 35.58 -12.41
CA MET A 126 1.21 35.28 -12.62
C MET A 126 1.99 36.52 -13.03
N THR A 127 1.40 37.44 -13.78
CA THR A 127 2.01 38.68 -14.22
C THR A 127 1.90 39.83 -13.22
N THR A 128 0.96 39.74 -12.28
CA THR A 128 0.68 40.80 -11.28
C THR A 128 1.76 40.80 -10.18
N ARG A 129 2.21 42.00 -9.75
CA ARG A 129 3.20 42.17 -8.65
C ARG A 129 2.64 41.65 -7.33
N ILE A 130 3.49 40.98 -6.54
CA ILE A 130 3.11 40.35 -5.25
C ILE A 130 2.45 41.35 -4.30
N LYS A 131 2.95 42.59 -4.18
CA LYS A 131 2.36 43.62 -3.30
C LYS A 131 0.90 43.94 -3.66
N VAL A 132 0.54 43.90 -4.95
CA VAL A 132 -0.84 44.15 -5.38
C VAL A 132 -1.76 42.98 -5.00
N LYS A 133 -1.27 41.75 -5.18
CA LYS A 133 -2.00 40.53 -4.81
C LYS A 133 -2.27 40.48 -3.29
N LEU A 134 -1.26 40.80 -2.47
CA LEU A 134 -1.37 40.75 -1.02
C LEU A 134 -2.31 41.81 -0.43
N ASN A 135 -2.67 42.86 -1.20
CA ASN A 135 -3.63 43.89 -0.82
C ASN A 135 -5.04 43.62 -1.36
N ASP A 136 -5.23 42.57 -2.19
CA ASP A 136 -6.55 42.21 -2.72
C ASP A 136 -7.29 41.29 -1.72
N PRO A 137 -8.39 41.75 -1.12
CA PRO A 137 -9.13 40.95 -0.14
C PRO A 137 -9.77 39.71 -0.76
N VAL A 138 -10.15 39.77 -2.05
CA VAL A 138 -10.75 38.60 -2.73
C VAL A 138 -9.70 37.49 -2.88
N TYR A 139 -8.47 37.87 -3.24
CA TYR A 139 -7.36 36.94 -3.35
C TYR A 139 -7.08 36.22 -2.02
N ILE A 140 -7.02 36.96 -0.92
CA ILE A 140 -6.75 36.42 0.42
C ILE A 140 -7.90 35.51 0.89
N ILE A 141 -9.15 35.98 0.77
CA ILE A 141 -10.34 35.24 1.19
C ILE A 141 -10.48 33.94 0.40
N ALA A 142 -10.30 33.99 -0.91
CA ALA A 142 -10.37 32.78 -1.76
C ALA A 142 -9.30 31.73 -1.34
N GLY A 143 -8.07 32.16 -1.07
CA GLY A 143 -7.02 31.26 -0.59
C GLY A 143 -7.34 30.64 0.78
N ILE A 144 -7.83 31.43 1.74
CA ILE A 144 -8.23 30.93 3.08
C ILE A 144 -9.37 29.92 2.94
N VAL A 145 -10.41 30.27 2.19
CA VAL A 145 -11.57 29.39 1.95
C VAL A 145 -11.14 28.09 1.28
N GLY A 146 -10.29 28.16 0.25
CA GLY A 146 -9.76 26.98 -0.44
C GLY A 146 -9.01 26.02 0.49
N ILE A 147 -8.11 26.55 1.33
CA ILE A 147 -7.39 25.75 2.32
C ILE A 147 -8.36 25.11 3.33
N LEU A 148 -9.28 25.88 3.91
CA LEU A 148 -10.20 25.39 4.93
C LEU A 148 -11.17 24.33 4.38
N VAL A 149 -11.73 24.56 3.19
CA VAL A 149 -12.66 23.63 2.55
C VAL A 149 -11.95 22.32 2.17
N LEU A 150 -10.70 22.39 1.70
CA LEU A 150 -9.93 21.19 1.41
C LEU A 150 -9.56 20.43 2.69
N CYS A 151 -9.18 21.13 3.77
CA CYS A 151 -8.94 20.50 5.07
C CYS A 151 -10.20 19.82 5.62
N GLU A 152 -11.38 20.46 5.50
CA GLU A 152 -12.65 19.83 5.89
C GLU A 152 -12.96 18.59 5.03
N LEU A 153 -12.72 18.66 3.73
CA LEU A 153 -12.87 17.49 2.86
C LEU A 153 -11.89 16.37 3.23
N CYS A 154 -10.66 16.73 3.58
CA CYS A 154 -9.66 15.77 4.08
C CYS A 154 -10.11 15.10 5.38
N ARG A 155 -10.71 15.83 6.31
CA ARG A 155 -11.30 15.26 7.52
C ARG A 155 -12.33 14.16 7.19
N ARG A 156 -13.08 14.34 6.13
CA ARG A 156 -14.15 13.41 5.70
C ARG A 156 -13.62 12.18 4.98
N SER A 157 -12.73 12.38 4.01
CA SER A 157 -12.23 11.32 3.12
C SER A 157 -11.02 10.58 3.68
N VAL A 158 -10.07 11.28 4.29
CA VAL A 158 -8.80 10.74 4.80
C VAL A 158 -8.82 10.59 6.32
N GLY A 159 -9.21 11.64 7.03
CA GLY A 159 -9.42 11.63 8.48
C GLY A 159 -8.59 12.65 9.26
N LEU A 160 -8.67 12.53 10.60
CA LEU A 160 -8.06 13.48 11.52
C LEU A 160 -6.52 13.43 11.63
N PRO A 161 -5.83 12.28 11.56
CA PRO A 161 -4.39 12.24 11.82
C PRO A 161 -3.59 13.20 10.94
N ILE A 162 -3.82 13.20 9.64
CA ILE A 162 -3.13 14.11 8.71
C ILE A 162 -3.43 15.59 9.01
N LEU A 163 -4.65 15.89 9.44
CA LEU A 163 -5.05 17.25 9.80
C LEU A 163 -4.42 17.74 11.12
N CYS A 164 -4.22 16.84 12.08
CA CYS A 164 -3.47 17.19 13.29
C CYS A 164 -2.04 17.58 12.93
N VAL A 165 -1.39 16.79 12.05
CA VAL A 165 -0.05 17.11 11.54
C VAL A 165 -0.07 18.44 10.77
N ALA A 166 -1.00 18.59 9.82
CA ALA A 166 -1.15 19.84 9.05
C ALA A 166 -1.42 21.06 9.95
N GLY A 167 -2.28 20.90 10.96
CA GLY A 167 -2.61 21.96 11.93
C GLY A 167 -1.41 22.42 12.75
N ILE A 168 -0.58 21.47 13.20
CA ILE A 168 0.66 21.80 13.95
C ILE A 168 1.62 22.59 13.05
N PHE A 169 1.88 22.13 11.83
CA PHE A 169 2.80 22.80 10.90
C PHE A 169 2.24 24.15 10.42
N LEU A 170 0.94 24.24 10.15
CA LEU A 170 0.30 25.49 9.76
C LEU A 170 0.34 26.51 10.90
N GLY A 171 0.03 26.09 12.14
CA GLY A 171 0.13 26.95 13.33
C GLY A 171 1.55 27.45 13.56
N TYR A 172 2.55 26.57 13.39
CA TYR A 172 3.95 26.97 13.47
C TYR A 172 4.33 27.96 12.37
N THR A 173 3.86 27.76 11.14
CA THR A 173 4.11 28.65 10.01
C THR A 173 3.51 30.04 10.26
N ILE A 174 2.28 30.11 10.74
CA ILE A 174 1.64 31.38 11.10
C ILE A 174 2.44 32.08 12.20
N TYR A 175 2.83 31.37 13.27
CA TYR A 175 3.65 31.91 14.33
C TYR A 175 4.99 32.46 13.81
N PHE A 176 5.67 31.70 12.91
CA PHE A 176 6.94 32.09 12.31
C PHE A 176 6.82 33.39 11.51
N TYR A 177 5.79 33.50 10.65
CA TYR A 177 5.56 34.69 9.83
C TYR A 177 5.17 35.92 10.68
N VAL A 178 4.31 35.74 11.68
CA VAL A 178 3.92 36.84 12.60
C VAL A 178 5.15 37.34 13.37
N LYS A 179 6.02 36.43 13.83
CA LYS A 179 7.26 36.81 14.54
C LYS A 179 8.21 37.62 13.64
N ASP A 180 8.23 37.28 12.33
CA ASP A 180 9.02 38.02 11.35
C ASP A 180 8.35 39.33 10.85
N GLY A 181 7.22 39.72 11.42
CA GLY A 181 6.47 40.93 11.04
C GLY A 181 5.78 40.84 9.69
N LYS A 182 5.60 39.64 9.14
CA LYS A 182 4.91 39.40 7.86
C LYS A 182 3.40 39.22 8.12
N LEU A 183 2.59 39.64 7.11
CA LEU A 183 1.14 39.52 7.16
C LEU A 183 0.66 38.08 6.91
N LEU A 184 -0.50 37.72 7.45
CA LEU A 184 -1.18 36.44 7.16
C LEU A 184 -1.39 36.21 5.65
N ALA A 185 -1.56 37.30 4.90
CA ALA A 185 -1.66 37.26 3.43
C ALA A 185 -0.44 36.58 2.76
N ASN A 186 0.76 36.73 3.32
CA ASN A 186 1.95 36.05 2.81
C ASN A 186 1.87 34.54 3.00
N VAL A 187 1.35 34.08 4.15
CA VAL A 187 1.13 32.64 4.41
C VAL A 187 0.15 32.06 3.40
N VAL A 188 -0.96 32.77 3.11
CA VAL A 188 -1.95 32.35 2.12
C VAL A 188 -1.34 32.31 0.71
N HIS A 189 -0.54 33.32 0.36
CA HIS A 189 0.13 33.36 -0.93
C HIS A 189 1.05 32.13 -1.12
N GLU A 190 1.92 31.85 -0.16
CA GLU A 190 2.87 30.74 -0.24
C GLU A 190 2.19 29.36 -0.20
N LEU A 191 1.13 29.21 0.59
CA LEU A 191 0.52 27.90 0.82
C LEU A 191 -0.62 27.55 -0.15
N PHE A 192 -1.31 28.55 -0.72
CA PHE A 192 -2.43 28.27 -1.65
C PHE A 192 -2.06 28.53 -3.11
N TYR A 193 -1.38 29.64 -3.41
CA TYR A 193 -1.16 30.08 -4.79
C TYR A 193 0.21 29.73 -5.36
N ASN A 194 1.18 29.44 -4.48
CA ASN A 194 2.53 29.08 -4.90
C ASN A 194 2.70 27.55 -5.04
N GLU A 195 3.66 27.15 -5.87
CA GLU A 195 4.00 25.74 -6.10
C GLU A 195 4.66 25.05 -4.88
N ASN A 196 5.01 25.79 -3.86
CA ASN A 196 5.54 25.24 -2.60
C ASN A 196 4.45 24.71 -1.65
N GLY A 197 3.18 25.09 -1.86
CA GLY A 197 2.07 24.77 -0.96
C GLY A 197 1.14 23.69 -1.50
N LEU A 198 -0.14 24.00 -1.48
CA LEU A 198 -1.20 23.07 -1.84
C LEU A 198 -1.12 22.62 -3.30
N LEU A 199 -0.69 23.48 -4.22
CA LEU A 199 -0.54 23.20 -5.65
C LEU A 199 0.87 22.69 -6.02
N SER A 200 1.54 22.01 -5.09
CA SER A 200 2.90 21.50 -5.25
C SER A 200 2.98 20.15 -5.98
N THR A 201 4.17 19.60 -6.07
CA THR A 201 4.50 18.32 -6.71
C THR A 201 3.49 17.19 -6.42
N PRO A 202 3.02 16.93 -5.18
CA PRO A 202 2.06 15.87 -4.93
C PRO A 202 0.77 15.99 -5.75
N VAL A 203 0.20 17.19 -5.86
CA VAL A 203 -1.02 17.40 -6.65
C VAL A 203 -0.71 17.36 -8.14
N ASN A 204 0.47 17.83 -8.55
CA ASN A 204 0.93 17.76 -9.94
C ASN A 204 1.00 16.28 -10.41
N VAL A 205 1.70 15.45 -9.67
CA VAL A 205 1.83 14.02 -9.96
C VAL A 205 0.47 13.31 -9.89
N CYS A 206 -0.36 13.66 -8.90
CA CYS A 206 -1.71 13.10 -8.78
C CYS A 206 -2.54 13.39 -10.04
N SER A 207 -2.57 14.64 -10.50
CA SER A 207 -3.36 15.05 -11.66
C SER A 207 -2.84 14.50 -12.99
N LYS A 208 -1.52 14.25 -13.12
CA LYS A 208 -0.90 13.76 -14.35
C LYS A 208 -0.84 12.23 -14.46
N TYR A 209 -0.46 11.56 -13.38
CA TYR A 209 -0.12 10.13 -13.42
C TYR A 209 -1.09 9.30 -12.59
N ILE A 210 -1.21 9.59 -11.30
CA ILE A 210 -1.89 8.72 -10.33
C ILE A 210 -3.34 8.49 -10.73
N VAL A 211 -4.05 9.53 -11.18
CA VAL A 211 -5.47 9.45 -11.58
C VAL A 211 -5.67 8.45 -12.72
N VAL A 212 -4.83 8.47 -13.75
CA VAL A 212 -4.98 7.57 -14.91
C VAL A 212 -4.70 6.12 -14.51
N PHE A 213 -3.73 5.89 -13.61
CA PHE A 213 -3.44 4.54 -13.09
C PHE A 213 -4.52 4.01 -12.14
N ILE A 214 -5.14 4.88 -11.33
CA ILE A 214 -6.30 4.49 -10.50
C ILE A 214 -7.48 4.09 -11.40
N ILE A 215 -7.74 4.85 -12.46
CA ILE A 215 -8.77 4.51 -13.45
C ILE A 215 -8.44 3.18 -14.12
N PHE A 216 -7.18 2.97 -14.54
CA PHE A 216 -6.74 1.68 -15.09
C PHE A 216 -6.98 0.51 -14.12
N GLY A 217 -6.63 0.66 -12.85
CA GLY A 217 -6.90 -0.33 -11.80
C GLY A 217 -8.39 -0.66 -11.67
N ALA A 218 -9.26 0.37 -11.68
CA ALA A 218 -10.71 0.20 -11.64
C ALA A 218 -11.28 -0.55 -12.86
N PHE A 219 -10.72 -0.33 -14.05
CA PHE A 219 -11.06 -1.10 -15.25
C PHE A 219 -10.60 -2.56 -15.14
N LEU A 220 -9.37 -2.76 -14.66
CA LEU A 220 -8.78 -4.08 -14.56
C LEU A 220 -9.54 -4.97 -13.57
N GLU A 221 -9.98 -4.40 -12.44
CA GLU A 221 -10.82 -5.08 -11.44
C GLU A 221 -12.13 -5.61 -12.05
N LYS A 222 -12.76 -4.86 -12.98
CA LYS A 222 -14.01 -5.28 -13.64
C LYS A 222 -13.84 -6.44 -14.63
N THR A 223 -12.62 -6.85 -14.96
CA THR A 223 -12.36 -8.00 -15.85
C THR A 223 -12.40 -9.35 -15.14
N GLY A 224 -12.36 -9.37 -13.80
CA GLY A 224 -12.24 -10.59 -12.99
C GLY A 224 -10.80 -11.07 -12.82
N ILE A 225 -9.82 -10.18 -12.96
CA ILE A 225 -8.40 -10.52 -12.79
C ILE A 225 -8.06 -10.94 -11.36
N SER A 226 -8.74 -10.38 -10.36
CA SER A 226 -8.50 -10.71 -8.95
C SER A 226 -8.84 -12.17 -8.64
N GLU A 227 -9.95 -12.66 -9.18
CA GLU A 227 -10.36 -14.05 -9.05
C GLU A 227 -9.39 -14.99 -9.78
N PHE A 228 -8.92 -14.57 -10.96
CA PHE A 228 -7.89 -15.30 -11.68
C PHE A 228 -6.60 -15.40 -10.86
N PHE A 229 -6.17 -14.33 -10.21
CA PHE A 229 -4.98 -14.32 -9.36
C PHE A 229 -5.13 -15.25 -8.15
N ILE A 230 -6.28 -15.26 -7.48
CA ILE A 230 -6.56 -16.16 -6.34
C ILE A 230 -6.55 -17.62 -6.82
N ALA A 231 -7.18 -17.91 -7.96
CA ALA A 231 -7.21 -19.24 -8.53
C ALA A 231 -5.81 -19.71 -8.96
N LEU A 232 -5.01 -18.82 -9.55
CA LEU A 232 -3.62 -19.10 -9.95
C LEU A 232 -2.75 -19.39 -8.71
N ALA A 233 -2.84 -18.57 -7.66
CA ALA A 233 -2.13 -18.77 -6.41
C ALA A 233 -2.51 -20.10 -5.77
N ASN A 234 -3.81 -20.45 -5.79
CA ASN A 234 -4.31 -21.71 -5.26
C ASN A 234 -3.77 -22.93 -6.06
N GLY A 235 -3.77 -22.85 -7.37
CA GLY A 235 -3.20 -23.88 -8.23
C GLY A 235 -1.70 -24.11 -8.02
N LEU A 236 -0.94 -23.04 -7.76
CA LEU A 236 0.51 -23.09 -7.56
C LEU A 236 0.91 -23.58 -6.17
N THR A 237 0.26 -23.09 -5.12
CA THR A 237 0.74 -23.29 -3.75
C THR A 237 -0.21 -24.01 -2.82
N GLY A 238 -1.46 -24.18 -3.19
CA GLY A 238 -2.48 -24.79 -2.33
C GLY A 238 -2.16 -26.21 -1.85
N ARG A 239 -1.43 -27.01 -2.65
CA ARG A 239 -1.03 -28.39 -2.33
C ARG A 239 0.04 -28.51 -1.24
N PHE A 240 0.82 -27.45 -1.00
CA PHE A 240 1.93 -27.51 -0.05
C PHE A 240 1.45 -27.36 1.40
N ALA A 241 2.26 -27.82 2.37
CA ALA A 241 1.96 -27.61 3.79
C ALA A 241 1.64 -26.14 4.07
N GLY A 242 0.50 -25.88 4.72
CA GLY A 242 0.02 -24.53 4.96
C GLY A 242 -0.48 -23.82 3.69
N GLY A 243 -0.94 -24.58 2.68
CA GLY A 243 -1.37 -24.08 1.37
C GLY A 243 -2.20 -22.82 1.42
N PRO A 244 -3.33 -22.76 2.16
CA PRO A 244 -4.20 -21.59 2.21
C PRO A 244 -3.51 -20.28 2.60
N ALA A 245 -2.59 -20.31 3.57
CA ALA A 245 -1.86 -19.11 3.94
C ALA A 245 -0.81 -18.70 2.89
N LYS A 246 -0.22 -19.66 2.17
CA LYS A 246 0.66 -19.38 1.03
C LYS A 246 -0.11 -18.82 -0.16
N VAL A 247 -1.33 -19.32 -0.39
CA VAL A 247 -2.27 -18.76 -1.37
C VAL A 247 -2.57 -17.31 -1.04
N ALA A 248 -2.88 -17.00 0.22
CA ALA A 248 -3.09 -15.62 0.66
C ALA A 248 -1.89 -14.71 0.34
N VAL A 249 -0.66 -15.15 0.65
CA VAL A 249 0.56 -14.38 0.37
C VAL A 249 0.72 -14.08 -1.12
N ILE A 250 0.55 -15.08 -2.00
CA ILE A 250 0.76 -14.90 -3.44
C ILE A 250 -0.40 -14.14 -4.08
N SER A 251 -1.66 -14.47 -3.74
CA SER A 251 -2.81 -13.76 -4.29
C SER A 251 -2.82 -12.30 -3.89
N SER A 252 -2.51 -11.98 -2.62
CA SER A 252 -2.43 -10.59 -2.17
C SER A 252 -1.25 -9.84 -2.77
N ALA A 253 -0.14 -10.51 -3.09
CA ALA A 253 0.94 -9.90 -3.86
C ALA A 253 0.45 -9.48 -5.25
N LEU A 254 -0.22 -10.40 -5.96
CA LEU A 254 -0.71 -10.17 -7.31
C LEU A 254 -1.88 -9.16 -7.37
N CYS A 255 -2.83 -9.23 -6.44
CA CYS A 255 -3.93 -8.26 -6.35
C CYS A 255 -3.43 -6.90 -5.87
N GLY A 256 -2.53 -6.88 -4.88
CA GLY A 256 -1.99 -5.66 -4.29
C GLY A 256 -1.18 -4.82 -5.27
N MET A 257 -0.45 -5.46 -6.20
CA MET A 257 0.28 -4.74 -7.25
C MET A 257 -0.64 -3.95 -8.20
N VAL A 258 -1.94 -4.25 -8.21
CA VAL A 258 -2.96 -3.55 -9.02
C VAL A 258 -3.74 -2.56 -8.19
N SER A 259 -4.18 -2.94 -6.98
CA SER A 259 -5.03 -2.11 -6.13
C SER A 259 -4.30 -0.93 -5.48
N GLY A 260 -3.03 -1.10 -5.13
CA GLY A 260 -2.22 -0.08 -4.47
C GLY A 260 -2.69 0.33 -3.05
N SER A 261 -3.69 -0.36 -2.48
CA SER A 261 -4.24 -0.10 -1.14
C SER A 261 -4.08 -1.32 -0.24
N SER A 262 -3.41 -1.18 0.91
CA SER A 262 -3.24 -2.25 1.90
C SER A 262 -4.57 -2.70 2.50
N VAL A 263 -5.40 -1.75 2.93
CA VAL A 263 -6.70 -2.03 3.55
C VAL A 263 -7.69 -2.59 2.54
N GLY A 264 -7.81 -1.96 1.36
CA GLY A 264 -8.68 -2.42 0.29
C GLY A 264 -8.34 -3.84 -0.14
N ASN A 265 -7.05 -4.14 -0.35
CA ASN A 265 -6.58 -5.48 -0.71
C ASN A 265 -6.87 -6.50 0.42
N THR A 266 -6.60 -6.14 1.69
CA THR A 266 -6.90 -7.00 2.85
C THR A 266 -8.37 -7.39 2.91
N VAL A 267 -9.29 -6.50 2.57
CA VAL A 267 -10.73 -6.83 2.59
C VAL A 267 -11.12 -7.65 1.37
N THR A 268 -10.65 -7.28 0.19
CA THR A 268 -11.02 -7.97 -1.07
C THR A 268 -10.50 -9.41 -1.08
N THR A 269 -9.20 -9.63 -0.92
CA THR A 269 -8.61 -10.98 -0.93
C THR A 269 -8.88 -11.73 0.37
N GLY A 270 -8.86 -11.03 1.50
CA GLY A 270 -9.06 -11.61 2.83
C GLY A 270 -10.48 -12.13 3.07
N SER A 271 -11.49 -11.61 2.35
CA SER A 271 -12.85 -12.18 2.39
C SER A 271 -12.89 -13.66 1.97
N ILE A 272 -11.95 -14.07 1.13
CA ILE A 272 -11.82 -15.46 0.62
C ILE A 272 -10.74 -16.22 1.39
N THR A 273 -9.56 -15.62 1.53
CA THR A 273 -8.37 -16.30 2.06
C THR A 273 -8.41 -16.51 3.57
N ILE A 274 -8.96 -15.56 4.34
CA ILE A 274 -9.06 -15.68 5.81
C ILE A 274 -9.96 -16.84 6.22
N PRO A 275 -11.21 -16.99 5.71
CA PRO A 275 -12.02 -18.17 5.97
C PRO A 275 -11.33 -19.48 5.58
N MET A 276 -10.64 -19.50 4.43
CA MET A 276 -9.90 -20.67 3.96
C MET A 276 -8.75 -21.07 4.92
N MET A 277 -8.01 -20.10 5.46
CA MET A 277 -6.98 -20.33 6.47
C MET A 277 -7.56 -20.86 7.79
N LYS A 278 -8.66 -20.28 8.26
CA LYS A 278 -9.35 -20.71 9.49
C LYS A 278 -9.87 -22.15 9.38
N LYS A 279 -10.53 -22.50 8.25
CA LYS A 279 -10.99 -23.86 7.96
C LYS A 279 -9.86 -24.91 8.00
N THR A 280 -8.63 -24.53 7.70
CA THR A 280 -7.45 -25.42 7.74
C THR A 280 -6.72 -25.46 9.08
N GLY A 281 -7.19 -24.74 10.10
CA GLY A 281 -6.70 -24.81 11.47
C GLY A 281 -5.75 -23.68 11.89
N TYR A 282 -5.63 -22.61 11.10
CA TYR A 282 -4.89 -21.43 11.57
C TYR A 282 -5.68 -20.63 12.59
N ASP A 283 -4.98 -20.04 13.55
CA ASP A 283 -5.57 -19.09 14.52
C ASP A 283 -6.16 -17.87 13.81
N LYS A 284 -7.27 -17.35 14.33
CA LYS A 284 -7.96 -16.20 13.76
C LYS A 284 -7.11 -14.92 13.72
N ASN A 285 -6.29 -14.66 14.75
CA ASN A 285 -5.42 -13.48 14.77
C ASN A 285 -4.29 -13.65 13.76
N PHE A 286 -3.78 -14.88 13.60
CA PHE A 286 -2.74 -15.19 12.63
C PHE A 286 -3.27 -15.09 11.20
N SER A 287 -4.47 -15.62 10.91
CA SER A 287 -5.09 -15.55 9.57
C SER A 287 -5.30 -14.11 9.11
N GLY A 288 -5.82 -13.25 9.99
CA GLY A 288 -5.96 -11.82 9.70
C GLY A 288 -4.62 -11.12 9.52
N ALA A 289 -3.59 -11.54 10.27
CA ALA A 289 -2.25 -10.98 10.18
C ALA A 289 -1.51 -11.36 8.89
N VAL A 290 -1.64 -12.61 8.42
CA VAL A 290 -1.06 -13.05 7.13
C VAL A 290 -1.60 -12.20 6.00
N GLU A 291 -2.91 -12.05 5.95
CA GLU A 291 -3.56 -11.26 4.90
C GLU A 291 -3.13 -9.79 4.94
N ALA A 292 -3.13 -9.17 6.12
CA ALA A 292 -2.71 -7.78 6.28
C ALA A 292 -1.24 -7.57 5.88
N ALA A 293 -0.33 -8.46 6.28
CA ALA A 293 1.09 -8.40 5.92
C ALA A 293 1.29 -8.55 4.40
N ALA A 294 0.61 -9.53 3.78
CA ALA A 294 0.71 -9.77 2.35
C ALA A 294 0.12 -8.60 1.54
N SER A 295 -1.04 -8.08 1.94
CA SER A 295 -1.70 -6.95 1.29
C SER A 295 -0.87 -5.66 1.37
N THR A 296 -0.22 -5.43 2.50
CA THR A 296 0.67 -4.29 2.68
C THR A 296 1.88 -4.37 1.75
N GLY A 297 2.47 -5.55 1.58
CA GLY A 297 3.53 -5.79 0.61
C GLY A 297 3.12 -5.56 -0.84
N GLY A 298 1.84 -5.67 -1.17
CA GLY A 298 1.34 -5.37 -2.52
C GLY A 298 1.67 -3.96 -3.00
N GLN A 299 1.75 -2.99 -2.08
CA GLN A 299 2.10 -1.60 -2.41
C GLN A 299 3.56 -1.40 -2.85
N ILE A 300 4.45 -2.33 -2.54
CA ILE A 300 5.85 -2.30 -3.01
C ILE A 300 6.07 -3.22 -4.21
N MET A 301 5.08 -4.02 -4.60
CA MET A 301 5.21 -4.98 -5.70
C MET A 301 4.98 -4.32 -7.06
N PRO A 302 5.98 -4.32 -7.97
CA PRO A 302 5.79 -3.83 -9.33
C PRO A 302 4.73 -4.65 -10.09
N PRO A 303 4.08 -4.08 -11.13
CA PRO A 303 4.45 -2.90 -11.88
C PRO A 303 3.77 -1.59 -11.45
N ILE A 304 2.58 -1.63 -10.79
CA ILE A 304 1.85 -0.39 -10.49
C ILE A 304 2.31 0.16 -9.15
N MET A 305 2.51 -0.73 -8.16
CA MET A 305 2.90 -0.34 -6.80
C MET A 305 1.80 0.54 -6.15
N GLY A 306 2.07 1.19 -5.05
CA GLY A 306 1.19 2.24 -4.54
C GLY A 306 1.43 3.57 -5.28
N ALA A 307 0.47 4.49 -5.20
CA ALA A 307 0.55 5.83 -5.82
C ALA A 307 1.82 6.63 -5.42
N ALA A 308 2.42 6.32 -4.27
CA ALA A 308 3.67 6.91 -3.79
C ALA A 308 4.88 6.63 -4.70
N ALA A 309 4.90 5.53 -5.46
CA ALA A 309 6.01 5.22 -6.36
C ALA A 309 6.09 6.18 -7.56
N PHE A 310 4.96 6.71 -8.02
CA PHE A 310 4.93 7.76 -9.05
C PHE A 310 5.49 9.07 -8.53
N LEU A 311 5.17 9.40 -7.26
CA LEU A 311 5.77 10.55 -6.58
C LEU A 311 7.27 10.38 -6.42
N MET A 312 7.74 9.16 -6.12
CA MET A 312 9.16 8.87 -6.02
C MET A 312 9.88 9.14 -7.34
N ALA A 313 9.33 8.71 -8.46
CA ALA A 313 9.92 8.97 -9.77
C ALA A 313 10.04 10.47 -10.07
N ASP A 314 9.01 11.25 -9.74
CA ASP A 314 8.98 12.70 -9.95
C ASP A 314 9.96 13.44 -9.00
N TYR A 315 9.97 13.11 -7.70
CA TYR A 315 10.91 13.70 -6.74
C TYR A 315 12.38 13.40 -7.07
N LEU A 316 12.66 12.23 -7.63
CA LEU A 316 14.00 11.81 -8.04
C LEU A 316 14.38 12.30 -9.42
N GLY A 317 13.40 12.74 -10.23
CA GLY A 317 13.62 13.14 -11.63
C GLY A 317 14.09 11.97 -12.52
N VAL A 318 13.67 10.73 -12.20
CA VAL A 318 14.03 9.53 -12.96
C VAL A 318 12.80 8.91 -13.63
N PRO A 319 12.99 8.16 -14.74
CA PRO A 319 11.89 7.40 -15.34
C PRO A 319 11.28 6.40 -14.34
N TYR A 320 9.97 6.22 -14.40
CA TYR A 320 9.27 5.27 -13.52
C TYR A 320 9.75 3.82 -13.72
N SER A 321 10.17 3.46 -14.93
CA SER A 321 10.82 2.18 -15.24
C SER A 321 12.01 1.87 -14.33
N ASP A 322 12.81 2.89 -13.99
CA ASP A 322 13.96 2.74 -13.10
C ASP A 322 13.51 2.39 -11.68
N ILE A 323 12.41 2.98 -11.22
CA ILE A 323 11.82 2.64 -9.92
C ILE A 323 11.31 1.20 -9.93
N ILE A 324 10.59 0.80 -10.98
CA ILE A 324 10.08 -0.58 -11.15
C ILE A 324 11.22 -1.60 -11.04
N VAL A 325 12.27 -1.44 -11.84
CA VAL A 325 13.38 -2.40 -11.90
C VAL A 325 14.07 -2.54 -10.54
N ARG A 326 14.31 -1.41 -9.86
CA ARG A 326 14.95 -1.38 -8.53
C ARG A 326 14.07 -1.94 -7.42
N ALA A 327 12.74 -1.85 -7.57
CA ALA A 327 11.79 -2.38 -6.59
C ALA A 327 11.64 -3.91 -6.62
N ILE A 328 11.96 -4.58 -7.75
CA ILE A 328 11.71 -6.02 -7.94
C ILE A 328 12.37 -6.86 -6.85
N LEU A 329 13.69 -6.70 -6.68
CA LEU A 329 14.45 -7.55 -5.76
C LEU A 329 14.02 -7.34 -4.29
N PRO A 330 13.92 -6.10 -3.76
CA PRO A 330 13.41 -5.86 -2.41
C PRO A 330 11.98 -6.37 -2.20
N ALA A 331 11.08 -6.21 -3.18
CA ALA A 331 9.71 -6.70 -3.09
C ALA A 331 9.66 -8.25 -3.04
N CYS A 332 10.43 -8.93 -3.91
CA CYS A 332 10.54 -10.38 -3.88
C CYS A 332 11.06 -10.90 -2.53
N LEU A 333 12.06 -10.24 -1.95
CA LEU A 333 12.58 -10.60 -0.62
C LEU A 333 11.55 -10.37 0.49
N TYR A 334 10.76 -9.30 0.40
CA TYR A 334 9.66 -9.07 1.34
C TYR A 334 8.66 -10.23 1.33
N PHE A 335 8.14 -10.58 0.15
CA PHE A 335 7.17 -11.67 0.03
C PHE A 335 7.77 -13.03 0.37
N LEU A 336 9.04 -13.25 0.08
CA LEU A 336 9.76 -14.44 0.51
C LEU A 336 9.82 -14.52 2.05
N GLY A 337 10.10 -13.42 2.76
CA GLY A 337 10.09 -13.36 4.22
C GLY A 337 8.73 -13.71 4.82
N VAL A 338 7.64 -13.14 4.28
CA VAL A 338 6.26 -13.48 4.70
C VAL A 338 5.94 -14.94 4.39
N PHE A 339 6.31 -15.45 3.20
CA PHE A 339 6.10 -16.82 2.78
C PHE A 339 6.85 -17.82 3.67
N LEU A 340 8.10 -17.54 4.04
CA LEU A 340 8.89 -18.34 4.96
C LEU A 340 8.27 -18.38 6.36
N SER A 341 7.82 -17.23 6.87
CA SER A 341 7.14 -17.12 8.16
C SER A 341 5.88 -17.99 8.22
N VAL A 342 5.07 -17.93 7.18
CA VAL A 342 3.85 -18.74 7.03
C VAL A 342 4.18 -20.24 6.90
N HIS A 343 5.25 -20.58 6.16
CA HIS A 343 5.68 -21.96 6.00
C HIS A 343 6.17 -22.59 7.31
N LEU A 344 6.94 -21.83 8.09
CA LEU A 344 7.44 -22.29 9.38
C LEU A 344 6.31 -22.44 10.40
N GLU A 345 5.34 -21.52 10.40
CA GLU A 345 4.16 -21.63 11.24
C GLU A 345 3.28 -22.85 10.87
N ALA A 346 3.10 -23.11 9.58
CA ALA A 346 2.39 -24.30 9.09
C ALA A 346 3.06 -25.59 9.57
N LYS A 347 4.39 -25.64 9.49
CA LYS A 347 5.16 -26.78 10.03
C LYS A 347 5.04 -26.90 11.54
N ARG A 348 5.04 -25.77 12.25
CA ARG A 348 4.85 -25.74 13.70
C ARG A 348 3.52 -26.35 14.12
N LEU A 349 2.47 -26.03 13.37
CA LEU A 349 1.10 -26.50 13.63
C LEU A 349 0.80 -27.88 12.99
N GLY A 350 1.70 -28.44 12.18
CA GLY A 350 1.49 -29.71 11.49
C GLY A 350 0.43 -29.66 10.38
N LEU A 351 0.16 -28.48 9.81
CA LEU A 351 -0.90 -28.28 8.82
C LEU A 351 -0.53 -28.90 7.47
N LYS A 352 -1.49 -29.58 6.87
CA LYS A 352 -1.38 -30.16 5.52
C LYS A 352 -1.83 -29.14 4.45
N GLY A 353 -1.53 -29.42 3.19
CA GLY A 353 -2.06 -28.68 2.06
C GLY A 353 -3.50 -29.11 1.71
N LEU A 354 -4.11 -28.41 0.75
CA LEU A 354 -5.41 -28.74 0.22
C LEU A 354 -5.37 -30.06 -0.57
N SER A 355 -6.49 -30.78 -0.61
CA SER A 355 -6.61 -32.01 -1.40
C SER A 355 -6.62 -31.69 -2.91
N LYS A 356 -6.24 -32.67 -3.75
CA LYS A 356 -6.20 -32.48 -5.20
C LYS A 356 -7.56 -32.08 -5.81
N GLU A 357 -8.64 -32.47 -5.14
CA GLU A 357 -10.03 -32.20 -5.55
C GLU A 357 -10.42 -30.73 -5.34
N GLN A 358 -9.80 -30.08 -4.34
CA GLN A 358 -10.02 -28.67 -4.01
C GLN A 358 -9.14 -27.72 -4.81
N LEU A 359 -8.20 -28.24 -5.61
CA LEU A 359 -7.26 -27.44 -6.38
C LEU A 359 -7.78 -27.19 -7.79
N PRO A 360 -7.74 -25.95 -8.28
CA PRO A 360 -8.06 -25.64 -9.66
C PRO A 360 -7.04 -26.27 -10.62
N ARG A 361 -7.49 -26.71 -11.79
CA ARG A 361 -6.61 -27.27 -12.82
C ARG A 361 -5.84 -26.16 -13.50
N ILE A 362 -4.52 -26.08 -13.28
CA ILE A 362 -3.65 -25.03 -13.87
C ILE A 362 -3.82 -24.94 -15.39
N ARG A 363 -3.98 -26.10 -16.10
CA ARG A 363 -4.19 -26.11 -17.55
C ARG A 363 -5.46 -25.37 -17.99
N GLU A 364 -6.51 -25.40 -17.17
CA GLU A 364 -7.76 -24.67 -17.46
C GLU A 364 -7.59 -23.17 -17.16
N LEU A 365 -6.88 -22.83 -16.09
CA LEU A 365 -6.54 -21.44 -15.74
C LEU A 365 -5.68 -20.76 -16.79
N MET A 366 -4.70 -21.46 -17.35
CA MET A 366 -3.83 -20.91 -18.40
C MET A 366 -4.58 -20.52 -19.68
N LYS A 367 -5.78 -21.05 -19.92
CA LYS A 367 -6.64 -20.60 -21.00
C LYS A 367 -7.22 -19.21 -20.79
N GLU A 368 -7.18 -18.70 -19.56
CA GLU A 368 -7.61 -17.35 -19.18
C GLU A 368 -6.43 -16.39 -18.97
N SER A 369 -5.21 -16.80 -19.30
CA SER A 369 -4.01 -15.95 -19.21
C SER A 369 -4.10 -14.65 -20.04
N TYR A 370 -5.02 -14.57 -21.00
CA TYR A 370 -5.31 -13.34 -21.74
C TYR A 370 -5.76 -12.18 -20.83
N LEU A 371 -6.26 -12.47 -19.62
CA LEU A 371 -6.57 -11.45 -18.60
C LEU A 371 -5.32 -10.68 -18.13
N LEU A 372 -4.13 -11.26 -18.29
CA LEU A 372 -2.85 -10.59 -17.99
C LEU A 372 -2.39 -9.65 -19.10
N LEU A 373 -3.00 -9.71 -20.30
CA LEU A 373 -2.54 -8.94 -21.46
C LEU A 373 -2.50 -7.42 -21.21
N PRO A 374 -3.50 -6.78 -20.59
CA PRO A 374 -3.42 -5.34 -20.31
C PRO A 374 -2.23 -4.97 -19.41
N LEU A 375 -1.93 -5.82 -18.42
CA LEU A 375 -0.81 -5.63 -17.52
C LEU A 375 0.53 -5.83 -18.24
N ALA A 376 0.62 -6.84 -19.11
CA ALA A 376 1.80 -7.08 -19.94
C ALA A 376 2.08 -5.91 -20.90
N ILE A 377 1.02 -5.35 -21.51
CA ILE A 377 1.11 -4.16 -22.38
C ILE A 377 1.60 -2.97 -21.57
N LEU A 378 1.06 -2.75 -20.36
CA LEU A 378 1.50 -1.67 -19.48
C LEU A 378 3.00 -1.78 -19.16
N ILE A 379 3.44 -2.96 -18.72
CA ILE A 379 4.85 -3.21 -18.37
C ILE A 379 5.75 -2.96 -19.59
N TYR A 380 5.37 -3.50 -20.75
CA TYR A 380 6.14 -3.32 -21.98
C TYR A 380 6.28 -1.83 -22.36
N LEU A 381 5.18 -1.08 -22.38
CA LEU A 381 5.18 0.33 -22.77
C LEU A 381 5.93 1.20 -21.77
N VAL A 382 5.79 0.95 -20.47
CA VAL A 382 6.51 1.69 -19.42
C VAL A 382 7.99 1.37 -19.44
N CYS A 383 8.38 0.10 -19.54
CA CYS A 383 9.80 -0.30 -19.52
C CYS A 383 10.54 0.05 -20.83
N SER A 384 9.82 0.14 -21.96
CA SER A 384 10.43 0.55 -23.23
C SER A 384 10.84 2.02 -23.26
N ASN A 385 10.34 2.86 -22.34
CA ASN A 385 10.56 4.32 -22.29
C ASN A 385 10.29 5.07 -23.62
N THR A 386 9.55 4.44 -24.55
CA THR A 386 9.23 5.02 -25.87
C THR A 386 8.05 5.99 -25.82
N LYS A 387 7.21 5.85 -24.82
CA LYS A 387 5.99 6.65 -24.63
C LYS A 387 5.90 7.16 -23.18
N THR A 388 5.08 8.19 -22.99
CA THR A 388 4.81 8.72 -21.65
C THR A 388 4.04 7.70 -20.80
N MET A 389 4.21 7.76 -19.49
CA MET A 389 3.48 6.89 -18.55
C MET A 389 1.95 7.00 -18.71
N GLN A 390 1.45 8.21 -18.93
CA GLN A 390 0.03 8.46 -19.13
C GLN A 390 -0.51 7.77 -20.37
N PHE A 391 0.23 7.86 -21.48
CA PHE A 391 -0.13 7.20 -22.72
C PHE A 391 -0.13 5.68 -22.54
N SER A 392 0.87 5.14 -21.84
CA SER A 392 0.97 3.70 -21.54
C SER A 392 -0.24 3.20 -20.74
N ALA A 393 -0.65 3.96 -19.72
CA ALA A 393 -1.84 3.65 -18.93
C ALA A 393 -3.14 3.75 -19.76
N ALA A 394 -3.28 4.76 -20.60
CA ALA A 394 -4.46 4.93 -21.47
C ALA A 394 -4.59 3.78 -22.49
N VAL A 395 -3.49 3.38 -23.13
CA VAL A 395 -3.49 2.21 -24.04
C VAL A 395 -3.86 0.94 -23.28
N SER A 396 -3.38 0.80 -22.04
CA SER A 396 -3.70 -0.36 -21.19
C SER A 396 -5.18 -0.38 -20.76
N ILE A 397 -5.82 0.79 -20.56
CA ILE A 397 -7.28 0.87 -20.36
C ILE A 397 -8.02 0.36 -21.58
N LEU A 398 -7.63 0.78 -22.79
CA LEU A 398 -8.25 0.30 -24.03
C LEU A 398 -8.04 -1.20 -24.20
N ALA A 399 -6.86 -1.71 -23.90
CA ALA A 399 -6.56 -3.15 -23.89
C ALA A 399 -7.45 -3.89 -22.88
N THR A 400 -7.70 -3.32 -21.72
CA THR A 400 -8.57 -3.91 -20.69
C THR A 400 -10.02 -4.04 -21.18
N ILE A 401 -10.54 -3.02 -21.85
CA ILE A 401 -11.87 -3.07 -22.47
C ILE A 401 -11.92 -4.17 -23.56
N ALA A 402 -10.91 -4.22 -24.43
CA ALA A 402 -10.82 -5.25 -25.47
C ALA A 402 -10.77 -6.67 -24.87
N VAL A 403 -9.97 -6.87 -23.81
CA VAL A 403 -9.90 -8.15 -23.09
C VAL A 403 -11.24 -8.50 -22.44
N GLY A 404 -11.95 -7.54 -21.86
CA GLY A 404 -13.30 -7.75 -21.31
C GLY A 404 -14.29 -8.25 -22.38
N ILE A 405 -14.24 -7.69 -23.58
CA ILE A 405 -15.06 -8.13 -24.71
C ILE A 405 -14.66 -9.55 -25.16
N ILE A 406 -13.35 -9.82 -25.30
CA ILE A 406 -12.83 -11.13 -25.66
C ILE A 406 -13.23 -12.18 -24.62
N SER A 407 -13.19 -11.84 -23.33
CA SER A 407 -13.65 -12.71 -22.25
C SER A 407 -15.11 -13.15 -22.42
N ASN A 408 -15.99 -12.23 -22.82
CA ASN A 408 -17.38 -12.58 -23.10
C ASN A 408 -17.52 -13.56 -24.27
N ILE A 409 -16.77 -13.35 -25.36
CA ILE A 409 -16.77 -14.24 -26.54
C ILE A 409 -16.28 -15.63 -26.13
N HIS A 410 -15.17 -15.70 -25.40
CA HIS A 410 -14.59 -16.96 -24.95
C HIS A 410 -15.55 -17.76 -24.04
N ARG A 411 -16.25 -17.08 -23.11
CA ARG A 411 -17.25 -17.69 -22.23
C ARG A 411 -18.49 -18.18 -23.00
N ASN A 412 -18.92 -17.47 -24.04
CA ASN A 412 -20.02 -17.92 -24.91
C ASN A 412 -19.67 -19.20 -25.66
N ILE A 413 -18.43 -19.32 -26.17
CA ILE A 413 -17.94 -20.53 -26.87
C ILE A 413 -17.88 -21.74 -25.92
N ARG A 414 -17.57 -21.51 -24.62
CA ARG A 414 -17.50 -22.57 -23.61
C ARG A 414 -18.85 -22.97 -22.98
N HIS A 415 -19.98 -22.58 -23.55
CA HIS A 415 -21.32 -22.90 -23.05
C HIS A 415 -21.57 -22.46 -21.59
N GLY A 416 -21.03 -21.32 -21.17
CA GLY A 416 -21.35 -20.72 -19.89
C GLY A 416 -20.89 -21.48 -18.63
N LYS A 417 -19.98 -22.48 -18.77
CA LYS A 417 -19.39 -23.14 -17.61
C LYS A 417 -18.53 -22.15 -16.81
N PRO A 418 -18.89 -21.87 -15.55
CA PRO A 418 -18.07 -20.98 -14.71
C PRO A 418 -16.70 -21.59 -14.47
N LEU A 419 -15.70 -20.73 -14.20
CA LEU A 419 -14.44 -21.18 -13.62
C LEU A 419 -14.76 -21.81 -12.26
N GLU A 420 -14.39 -23.06 -12.06
CA GLU A 420 -14.39 -23.67 -10.73
C GLU A 420 -13.23 -23.08 -9.91
N THR A 421 -13.41 -21.88 -9.43
CA THR A 421 -12.64 -21.35 -8.30
C THR A 421 -13.27 -21.93 -7.06
N GLY A 422 -12.65 -22.87 -6.40
CA GLY A 422 -13.23 -23.60 -5.28
C GLY A 422 -13.89 -22.71 -4.22
N GLU A 423 -15.17 -22.47 -4.31
CA GLU A 423 -16.06 -21.57 -3.58
C GLU A 423 -16.13 -20.13 -4.14
N GLY A 424 -16.84 -19.95 -5.24
CA GLY A 424 -17.22 -18.64 -5.78
C GLY A 424 -17.32 -18.67 -7.31
N THR A 425 -18.53 -18.87 -7.82
CA THR A 425 -18.78 -18.84 -9.27
C THR A 425 -18.84 -17.39 -9.75
N HIS A 426 -17.76 -16.87 -10.34
CA HIS A 426 -17.81 -15.59 -11.05
C HIS A 426 -18.39 -15.77 -12.44
N ASN A 427 -19.68 -15.49 -12.57
CA ASN A 427 -20.43 -15.57 -13.83
C ASN A 427 -20.77 -14.17 -14.38
N GLN A 428 -20.03 -13.13 -13.99
CA GLN A 428 -20.31 -11.80 -14.48
C GLN A 428 -19.70 -11.57 -15.87
N ARG A 429 -20.59 -11.35 -16.85
CA ARG A 429 -20.20 -10.93 -18.21
C ARG A 429 -19.79 -9.45 -18.18
N PHE A 430 -18.73 -9.10 -18.88
CA PHE A 430 -18.32 -7.72 -19.08
C PHE A 430 -19.36 -7.01 -19.96
N LYS A 431 -20.11 -6.07 -19.38
CA LYS A 431 -21.18 -5.33 -20.05
C LYS A 431 -20.75 -3.88 -20.27
N PRO A 432 -21.37 -3.12 -21.18
CA PRO A 432 -21.10 -1.67 -21.30
C PRO A 432 -21.28 -0.90 -19.98
N VAL A 433 -22.17 -1.36 -19.12
CA VAL A 433 -22.35 -0.80 -17.75
C VAL A 433 -21.08 -0.93 -16.93
N ASN A 434 -20.27 -1.99 -17.10
CA ASN A 434 -19.01 -2.16 -16.37
C ASN A 434 -17.97 -1.09 -16.74
N VAL A 435 -18.01 -0.58 -17.99
CA VAL A 435 -17.17 0.56 -18.42
C VAL A 435 -17.56 1.84 -17.67
N PHE A 436 -18.86 2.08 -17.58
CA PHE A 436 -19.38 3.22 -16.81
C PHE A 436 -19.05 3.09 -15.32
N GLU A 437 -19.26 1.92 -14.72
CA GLU A 437 -18.92 1.66 -13.33
C GLU A 437 -17.40 1.76 -13.07
N ALA A 438 -16.55 1.35 -14.00
CA ALA A 438 -15.10 1.50 -13.87
C ALA A 438 -14.69 2.98 -13.88
N LEU A 439 -15.28 3.80 -14.75
CA LEU A 439 -15.06 5.25 -14.78
C LEU A 439 -15.57 5.92 -13.48
N GLU A 440 -16.76 5.52 -13.01
CA GLU A 440 -17.32 6.01 -11.74
C GLU A 440 -16.43 5.66 -10.55
N ASN A 441 -16.03 4.39 -10.43
CA ASN A 441 -15.19 3.92 -9.34
C ASN A 441 -13.78 4.54 -9.41
N GLY A 442 -13.19 4.63 -10.59
CA GLY A 442 -11.92 5.31 -10.81
C GLY A 442 -11.96 6.77 -10.36
N GLY A 443 -12.98 7.53 -10.79
CA GLY A 443 -13.18 8.91 -10.35
C GLY A 443 -13.38 9.04 -8.84
N ARG A 444 -14.14 8.12 -8.24
CA ARG A 444 -14.38 8.09 -6.79
C ARG A 444 -13.10 7.84 -5.99
N SER A 445 -12.32 6.84 -6.37
CA SER A 445 -11.08 6.48 -5.68
C SER A 445 -9.99 7.56 -5.83
N CYS A 446 -10.04 8.38 -6.89
CA CYS A 446 -9.12 9.49 -7.04
C CYS A 446 -9.31 10.61 -6.01
N ILE A 447 -10.53 10.79 -5.47
CA ILE A 447 -10.86 11.93 -4.60
C ILE A 447 -10.01 11.93 -3.33
N SER A 448 -9.96 10.81 -2.62
CA SER A 448 -9.21 10.68 -1.36
C SER A 448 -7.72 10.89 -1.57
N VAL A 449 -7.17 10.33 -2.64
CA VAL A 449 -5.75 10.46 -2.99
C VAL A 449 -5.41 11.91 -3.36
N ALA A 450 -6.25 12.57 -4.16
CA ALA A 450 -6.04 13.96 -4.54
C ALA A 450 -6.11 14.92 -3.34
N VAL A 451 -7.07 14.70 -2.44
CA VAL A 451 -7.21 15.49 -1.20
C VAL A 451 -6.02 15.24 -0.27
N ALA A 452 -5.58 13.99 -0.14
CA ALA A 452 -4.41 13.65 0.66
C ALA A 452 -3.13 14.29 0.09
N CYS A 453 -2.96 14.30 -1.23
CA CYS A 453 -1.86 14.99 -1.92
C CYS A 453 -1.89 16.51 -1.68
N GLY A 454 -3.08 17.13 -1.72
CA GLY A 454 -3.23 18.55 -1.45
C GLY A 454 -2.81 18.94 -0.02
N VAL A 455 -3.29 18.18 0.98
CA VAL A 455 -2.91 18.44 2.39
C VAL A 455 -1.44 18.07 2.66
N ALA A 456 -0.91 17.02 2.02
CA ALA A 456 0.52 16.72 2.11
C ALA A 456 1.37 17.84 1.49
N GLY A 457 0.96 18.39 0.36
CA GLY A 457 1.59 19.57 -0.23
C GLY A 457 1.57 20.79 0.70
N LEU A 458 0.44 21.01 1.40
CA LEU A 458 0.33 22.06 2.42
C LEU A 458 1.35 21.85 3.55
N ILE A 459 1.51 20.64 4.06
CA ILE A 459 2.50 20.28 5.09
C ILE A 459 3.93 20.53 4.59
N CYS A 460 4.24 20.03 3.39
CA CYS A 460 5.55 20.24 2.76
C CYS A 460 5.85 21.73 2.56
N GLY A 461 4.84 22.51 2.17
CA GLY A 461 4.94 23.97 2.04
C GLY A 461 5.30 24.64 3.37
N CYS A 462 4.61 24.28 4.44
CA CYS A 462 4.91 24.78 5.79
C CYS A 462 6.37 24.48 6.19
N LEU A 463 6.85 23.26 5.91
CA LEU A 463 8.22 22.84 6.21
C LEU A 463 9.27 23.63 5.40
N THR A 464 8.98 23.86 4.12
CA THR A 464 9.87 24.56 3.20
C THR A 464 9.99 26.04 3.55
N VAL A 465 8.86 26.74 3.71
CA VAL A 465 8.86 28.19 3.95
C VAL A 465 9.37 28.59 5.33
N THR A 466 9.29 27.68 6.31
CA THR A 466 9.82 27.91 7.68
C THR A 466 11.27 27.42 7.86
N GLY A 467 11.82 26.65 6.91
CA GLY A 467 13.12 26.01 7.07
C GLY A 467 13.17 24.92 8.14
N LEU A 468 12.01 24.50 8.67
CA LEU A 468 11.94 23.50 9.75
C LEU A 468 12.50 22.14 9.31
N ALA A 469 12.35 21.78 8.03
CA ALA A 469 12.93 20.56 7.48
C ALA A 469 14.45 20.51 7.72
N SER A 470 15.18 21.60 7.43
CA SER A 470 16.63 21.70 7.65
C SER A 470 16.99 21.57 9.13
N THR A 471 16.18 22.10 10.03
CA THR A 471 16.39 22.00 11.48
C THR A 471 16.25 20.56 11.97
N VAL A 472 15.21 19.83 11.52
CA VAL A 472 15.01 18.41 11.85
C VAL A 472 16.15 17.55 11.31
N ILE A 473 16.54 17.77 10.05
CA ILE A 473 17.65 17.05 9.41
C ILE A 473 18.93 17.24 10.24
N ASN A 474 19.30 18.48 10.59
CA ASN A 474 20.49 18.77 11.35
C ASN A 474 20.44 18.14 12.76
N ALA A 475 19.29 18.18 13.43
CA ALA A 475 19.12 17.60 14.75
C ALA A 475 19.38 16.07 14.72
N ILE A 476 18.80 15.34 13.77
CA ILE A 476 18.98 13.89 13.65
C ILE A 476 20.43 13.54 13.28
N VAL A 477 21.05 14.26 12.34
CA VAL A 477 22.45 14.04 11.98
C VAL A 477 23.38 14.30 13.16
N THR A 478 23.13 15.34 13.96
CA THR A 478 23.91 15.64 15.17
C THR A 478 23.75 14.57 16.23
N VAL A 479 22.50 14.13 16.52
CA VAL A 479 22.22 13.08 17.51
C VAL A 479 22.83 11.75 17.09
N SER A 480 22.84 11.44 15.78
CA SER A 480 23.45 10.23 15.25
C SER A 480 24.98 10.22 15.30
N GLN A 481 25.61 11.37 15.61
CA GLN A 481 27.07 11.53 15.64
C GLN A 481 27.73 11.08 14.33
N GLY A 482 27.05 11.20 13.18
CA GLY A 482 27.52 10.73 11.89
C GLY A 482 27.54 9.21 11.72
N LYS A 483 27.08 8.41 12.71
CA LYS A 483 26.97 6.95 12.59
C LYS A 483 25.74 6.58 11.77
N LEU A 484 25.96 6.05 10.57
CA LEU A 484 24.90 5.70 9.62
C LEU A 484 23.82 4.80 10.25
N PHE A 485 24.22 3.72 10.92
CA PHE A 485 23.24 2.77 11.51
C PHE A 485 22.30 3.43 12.53
N LEU A 486 22.83 4.34 13.37
CA LEU A 486 22.00 5.08 14.33
C LEU A 486 21.08 6.08 13.61
N GLY A 487 21.57 6.73 12.57
CA GLY A 487 20.76 7.62 11.71
C GLY A 487 19.62 6.87 11.03
N LEU A 488 19.86 5.66 10.53
CA LEU A 488 18.83 4.79 9.94
C LEU A 488 17.75 4.42 10.97
N ILE A 489 18.14 4.07 12.21
CA ILE A 489 17.18 3.74 13.29
C ILE A 489 16.32 4.97 13.64
N LEU A 490 16.95 6.14 13.82
CA LEU A 490 16.22 7.36 14.16
C LEU A 490 15.26 7.78 13.04
N THR A 491 15.71 7.67 11.78
CA THR A 491 14.88 7.94 10.60
C THR A 491 13.73 6.94 10.51
N MET A 492 13.95 5.65 10.75
CA MET A 492 12.90 4.63 10.80
C MET A 492 11.82 4.97 11.81
N ILE A 493 12.23 5.30 13.06
CA ILE A 493 11.29 5.68 14.13
C ILE A 493 10.48 6.91 13.72
N CYS A 494 11.15 7.94 13.17
CA CYS A 494 10.50 9.13 12.67
C CYS A 494 9.47 8.80 11.57
N CYS A 495 9.84 7.96 10.60
CA CYS A 495 8.95 7.52 9.53
C CYS A 495 7.73 6.76 10.07
N ILE A 496 7.93 5.81 10.98
CA ILE A 496 6.82 5.04 11.56
C ILE A 496 5.85 5.99 12.30
N ILE A 497 6.37 6.94 13.10
CA ILE A 497 5.52 7.89 13.82
C ILE A 497 4.75 8.80 12.86
N LEU A 498 5.41 9.33 11.83
CA LEU A 498 4.77 10.19 10.82
C LEU A 498 3.79 9.41 9.94
N GLY A 499 4.02 8.11 9.73
CA GLY A 499 3.18 7.25 8.90
C GLY A 499 1.90 6.76 9.57
N MET A 500 1.79 6.86 10.90
CA MET A 500 0.65 6.29 11.63
C MET A 500 -0.68 6.92 11.23
N GLY A 501 -1.53 6.12 10.58
CA GLY A 501 -2.91 6.50 10.24
C GLY A 501 -3.05 7.49 9.09
N LEU A 502 -2.04 7.64 8.27
CA LEU A 502 -2.04 8.42 7.05
C LEU A 502 -2.11 7.50 5.82
N PRO A 503 -2.75 7.93 4.71
CA PRO A 503 -2.63 7.23 3.44
C PRO A 503 -1.18 7.20 2.97
N THR A 504 -0.75 6.10 2.37
CA THR A 504 0.65 5.86 1.95
C THR A 504 1.21 6.97 1.06
N THR A 505 0.38 7.53 0.18
CA THR A 505 0.76 8.63 -0.72
C THR A 505 1.13 9.89 0.05
N ALA A 506 0.27 10.32 0.99
CA ALA A 506 0.52 11.49 1.83
C ALA A 506 1.72 11.28 2.77
N THR A 507 1.80 10.09 3.37
CA THR A 507 2.90 9.68 4.22
C THR A 507 4.24 9.79 3.48
N TYR A 508 4.30 9.24 2.27
CA TYR A 508 5.51 9.32 1.45
C TYR A 508 5.89 10.76 1.10
N CYS A 509 4.93 11.62 0.72
CA CYS A 509 5.22 13.03 0.42
C CYS A 509 5.91 13.74 1.60
N ILE A 510 5.36 13.57 2.80
CA ILE A 510 5.89 14.18 4.02
C ILE A 510 7.29 13.64 4.31
N MET A 511 7.48 12.33 4.25
CA MET A 511 8.76 11.68 4.54
C MET A 511 9.82 11.95 3.48
N ALA A 512 9.45 12.05 2.21
CA ALA A 512 10.34 12.41 1.12
C ALA A 512 10.95 13.80 1.33
N SER A 513 10.16 14.73 1.87
CA SER A 513 10.59 16.10 2.14
C SER A 513 11.33 16.26 3.48
N THR A 514 11.10 15.38 4.46
CA THR A 514 11.66 15.52 5.84
C THR A 514 12.72 14.47 6.16
N CYS A 515 12.43 13.20 5.88
CA CYS A 515 13.24 12.06 6.32
C CYS A 515 14.26 11.59 5.26
N ALA A 516 13.91 11.58 3.97
CA ALA A 516 14.84 11.16 2.94
C ALA A 516 16.10 12.05 2.85
N PRO A 517 16.00 13.39 2.99
CA PRO A 517 17.20 14.26 3.02
C PRO A 517 18.14 13.98 4.19
N ILE A 518 17.67 13.43 5.33
CA ILE A 518 18.51 13.02 6.46
C ILE A 518 19.51 11.96 6.00
N LEU A 519 19.00 10.92 5.35
CA LEU A 519 19.80 9.80 4.88
C LEU A 519 20.74 10.21 3.75
N PHE A 520 20.27 11.07 2.84
CA PHE A 520 21.13 11.64 1.80
C PHE A 520 22.31 12.43 2.39
N LYS A 521 22.07 13.21 3.45
CA LYS A 521 23.13 13.93 4.17
C LYS A 521 24.11 13.00 4.88
N MET A 522 23.72 11.75 5.15
CA MET A 522 24.55 10.68 5.71
C MET A 522 25.17 9.79 4.62
N ASN A 523 25.27 10.27 3.38
CA ASN A 523 25.85 9.60 2.23
C ASN A 523 25.11 8.34 1.74
N VAL A 524 23.83 8.17 2.08
CA VAL A 524 22.98 7.15 1.47
C VAL A 524 22.58 7.64 0.07
N PRO A 525 22.67 6.83 -0.99
CA PRO A 525 22.21 7.21 -2.32
C PRO A 525 20.77 7.70 -2.30
N LEU A 526 20.45 8.75 -3.05
CA LEU A 526 19.15 9.42 -3.02
C LEU A 526 18.00 8.44 -3.27
N ILE A 527 18.13 7.55 -4.26
CA ILE A 527 17.14 6.49 -4.55
C ILE A 527 16.95 5.58 -3.35
N ALA A 528 18.04 5.12 -2.71
CA ALA A 528 17.96 4.25 -1.53
C ALA A 528 17.28 4.97 -0.34
N ALA A 529 17.57 6.26 -0.13
CA ALA A 529 16.92 7.07 0.89
C ALA A 529 15.40 7.17 0.66
N HIS A 530 14.97 7.38 -0.58
CA HIS A 530 13.55 7.43 -0.95
C HIS A 530 12.85 6.07 -0.81
N PHE A 531 13.50 4.97 -1.21
CA PHE A 531 12.98 3.62 -0.96
C PHE A 531 12.88 3.32 0.54
N PHE A 532 13.84 3.76 1.34
CA PHE A 532 13.85 3.59 2.79
C PHE A 532 12.60 4.21 3.43
N VAL A 533 12.35 5.48 3.16
CA VAL A 533 11.20 6.17 3.73
C VAL A 533 9.88 5.62 3.18
N PHE A 534 9.86 5.17 1.93
CA PHE A 534 8.69 4.54 1.32
C PHE A 534 8.31 3.23 2.03
N TYR A 535 9.28 2.35 2.30
CA TYR A 535 9.04 1.11 3.01
C TYR A 535 8.48 1.34 4.41
N TYR A 536 9.06 2.27 5.18
CA TYR A 536 8.56 2.57 6.52
C TYR A 536 7.21 3.30 6.51
N GLY A 537 6.92 4.05 5.47
CA GLY A 537 5.58 4.58 5.23
C GLY A 537 4.52 3.49 5.07
N ILE A 538 4.86 2.43 4.33
CA ILE A 538 3.96 1.30 4.06
C ILE A 538 3.79 0.40 5.29
N VAL A 539 4.87 0.01 5.96
CA VAL A 539 4.78 -0.90 7.12
C VAL A 539 4.10 -0.24 8.34
N ALA A 540 3.94 1.07 8.35
CA ALA A 540 3.13 1.75 9.35
C ALA A 540 1.66 1.28 9.35
N ASP A 541 1.12 0.83 8.21
CA ASP A 541 -0.25 0.30 8.07
C ASP A 541 -0.48 -1.04 8.78
N ILE A 542 0.59 -1.74 9.19
CA ILE A 542 0.52 -3.00 9.94
C ILE A 542 1.14 -2.89 11.33
N THR A 543 1.72 -1.74 11.66
CA THR A 543 2.42 -1.55 12.93
C THR A 543 1.49 -0.95 13.99
N PRO A 544 1.29 -1.60 15.16
CA PRO A 544 0.56 -0.99 16.28
C PRO A 544 1.22 0.34 16.71
N PRO A 545 0.43 1.32 17.21
CA PRO A 545 -0.97 1.20 17.65
C PRO A 545 -2.04 1.45 16.56
N VAL A 546 -1.70 1.85 15.35
CA VAL A 546 -2.69 2.25 14.34
C VAL A 546 -3.04 1.11 13.38
N ALA A 547 -2.09 0.41 12.81
CA ALA A 547 -2.19 -0.88 12.08
C ALA A 547 -3.50 -1.12 11.28
N LEU A 548 -3.91 -0.17 10.41
CA LEU A 548 -5.23 -0.17 9.76
C LEU A 548 -5.52 -1.46 8.97
N ALA A 549 -4.57 -1.94 8.19
CA ALA A 549 -4.72 -3.18 7.44
C ALA A 549 -4.89 -4.41 8.34
N ALA A 550 -4.12 -4.48 9.44
CA ALA A 550 -4.26 -5.57 10.42
C ALA A 550 -5.60 -5.51 11.16
N TYR A 551 -6.13 -4.32 11.40
CA TYR A 551 -7.44 -4.17 12.04
C TYR A 551 -8.58 -4.59 11.10
N ALA A 552 -8.47 -4.28 9.81
CA ALA A 552 -9.40 -4.80 8.80
C ALA A 552 -9.36 -6.34 8.74
N GLY A 553 -8.16 -6.93 8.69
CA GLY A 553 -7.98 -8.38 8.74
C GLY A 553 -8.52 -9.01 10.03
N SER A 554 -8.37 -8.34 11.18
CA SER A 554 -8.93 -8.80 12.45
C SER A 554 -10.45 -8.81 12.47
N ALA A 555 -11.09 -7.85 11.81
CA ALA A 555 -12.55 -7.77 11.73
C ALA A 555 -13.12 -8.91 10.89
N ILE A 556 -12.48 -9.27 9.78
CA ILE A 556 -12.90 -10.40 8.94
C ILE A 556 -12.65 -11.73 9.67
N SER A 557 -11.49 -11.86 10.32
CA SER A 557 -11.12 -13.11 11.02
C SER A 557 -11.88 -13.33 12.34
N GLY A 558 -12.48 -12.29 12.92
CA GLY A 558 -13.04 -12.29 14.27
C GLY A 558 -11.95 -12.30 15.36
N GLY A 559 -10.73 -11.84 15.02
CA GLY A 559 -9.58 -11.75 15.90
C GLY A 559 -9.52 -10.48 16.75
N SER A 560 -8.56 -10.41 17.67
CA SER A 560 -8.25 -9.20 18.42
C SER A 560 -7.41 -8.25 17.58
N PRO A 561 -7.80 -6.97 17.36
CA PRO A 561 -7.06 -6.02 16.53
C PRO A 561 -5.59 -5.89 16.93
N MET A 562 -5.30 -5.71 18.23
CA MET A 562 -3.93 -5.55 18.72
C MET A 562 -3.09 -6.82 18.51
N LYS A 563 -3.64 -8.02 18.79
CA LYS A 563 -2.93 -9.30 18.58
C LYS A 563 -2.68 -9.54 17.09
N THR A 564 -3.65 -9.21 16.23
CA THR A 564 -3.49 -9.30 14.78
C THR A 564 -2.42 -8.34 14.30
N GLY A 565 -2.37 -7.09 14.79
CA GLY A 565 -1.33 -6.12 14.46
C GLY A 565 0.09 -6.59 14.86
N VAL A 566 0.25 -7.08 16.08
CA VAL A 566 1.55 -7.63 16.54
C VAL A 566 1.98 -8.83 15.68
N ASN A 567 1.05 -9.73 15.34
CA ASN A 567 1.36 -10.85 14.45
C ASN A 567 1.70 -10.37 13.03
N ALA A 568 1.01 -9.35 12.51
CA ALA A 568 1.28 -8.79 11.18
C ALA A 568 2.67 -8.14 11.12
N THR A 569 3.04 -7.36 12.14
CA THR A 569 4.40 -6.78 12.27
C THR A 569 5.47 -7.88 12.30
N ARG A 570 5.23 -8.96 13.04
CA ARG A 570 6.14 -10.10 13.12
C ARG A 570 6.27 -10.84 11.79
N LEU A 571 5.17 -11.05 11.07
CA LEU A 571 5.15 -11.69 9.75
C LEU A 571 5.86 -10.84 8.70
N ALA A 572 5.69 -9.53 8.77
CA ALA A 572 6.28 -8.57 7.85
C ALA A 572 7.66 -8.06 8.30
N ILE A 573 8.37 -8.79 9.16
CA ILE A 573 9.70 -8.39 9.67
C ILE A 573 10.69 -8.09 8.54
N ALA A 574 10.53 -8.76 7.40
CA ALA A 574 11.28 -8.47 6.19
C ALA A 574 11.18 -7.00 5.77
N GLY A 575 9.99 -6.40 5.88
CA GLY A 575 9.77 -4.99 5.54
C GLY A 575 10.49 -4.01 6.45
N PHE A 576 10.88 -4.44 7.66
CA PHE A 576 11.70 -3.62 8.57
C PHE A 576 13.19 -3.80 8.34
N ILE A 577 13.60 -4.94 7.81
CA ILE A 577 15.01 -5.31 7.65
C ILE A 577 15.55 -4.89 6.28
N ILE A 578 14.80 -5.14 5.21
CA ILE A 578 15.20 -4.88 3.83
C ILE A 578 15.65 -3.42 3.62
N PRO A 579 14.98 -2.38 4.18
CA PRO A 579 15.45 -1.01 4.05
C PRO A 579 16.86 -0.77 4.61
N PHE A 580 17.24 -1.42 5.69
CA PHE A 580 18.60 -1.34 6.20
C PHE A 580 19.61 -1.95 5.24
N ILE A 581 19.26 -3.09 4.61
CA ILE A 581 20.15 -3.75 3.65
C ILE A 581 20.45 -2.81 2.50
N PHE A 582 19.44 -2.31 1.78
CA PHE A 582 19.69 -1.47 0.62
C PHE A 582 20.19 -0.04 0.94
N ALA A 583 19.98 0.45 2.18
CA ALA A 583 20.57 1.70 2.62
C ALA A 583 22.08 1.57 2.91
N MET A 584 22.51 0.38 3.37
CA MET A 584 23.92 0.08 3.64
C MET A 584 24.64 -0.56 2.45
N SER A 585 23.90 -1.31 1.61
CA SER A 585 24.38 -1.94 0.38
C SER A 585 23.46 -1.60 -0.78
N PRO A 586 23.72 -0.50 -1.49
CA PRO A 586 22.88 -0.05 -2.61
C PRO A 586 22.82 -1.03 -3.80
N ASP A 587 23.70 -2.05 -3.82
CA ASP A 587 23.73 -3.13 -4.81
C ASP A 587 22.38 -3.85 -4.92
N MET A 588 21.65 -3.98 -3.80
CA MET A 588 20.30 -4.55 -3.78
C MET A 588 19.30 -3.76 -4.65
N LEU A 589 19.52 -2.47 -4.83
CA LEU A 589 18.73 -1.59 -5.71
C LEU A 589 19.34 -1.43 -7.10
N LEU A 590 20.29 -2.29 -7.47
CA LEU A 590 20.98 -2.25 -8.75
C LEU A 590 21.65 -0.89 -9.02
N ILE A 591 22.28 -0.30 -7.99
CA ILE A 591 22.97 0.99 -8.08
C ILE A 591 24.48 0.73 -8.16
N ASN A 592 25.11 1.08 -9.30
CA ASN A 592 26.56 0.97 -9.54
C ASN A 592 27.14 -0.40 -9.15
N THR A 593 26.46 -1.48 -9.51
CA THR A 593 26.76 -2.83 -9.08
C THR A 593 27.01 -3.77 -10.25
N THR A 594 27.64 -4.89 -9.96
CA THR A 594 27.87 -5.99 -10.88
C THR A 594 26.89 -7.14 -10.61
N TRP A 595 26.64 -8.01 -11.59
CA TRP A 595 25.69 -9.10 -11.46
C TRP A 595 26.04 -10.08 -10.32
N TYR A 596 27.33 -10.29 -10.03
CA TYR A 596 27.78 -11.18 -8.96
C TYR A 596 27.56 -10.58 -7.57
N GLU A 597 27.69 -9.26 -7.39
CA GLU A 597 27.37 -8.57 -6.15
C GLU A 597 25.86 -8.66 -5.85
N VAL A 598 25.02 -8.47 -6.87
CA VAL A 598 23.56 -8.64 -6.75
C VAL A 598 23.22 -10.08 -6.39
N ALA A 599 23.87 -11.08 -7.01
CA ALA A 599 23.66 -12.47 -6.69
C ALA A 599 24.09 -12.78 -5.24
N LEU A 600 25.24 -12.28 -4.81
CA LEU A 600 25.76 -12.47 -3.44
C LEU A 600 24.78 -11.89 -2.41
N ILE A 601 24.40 -10.60 -2.54
CA ILE A 601 23.50 -9.94 -1.60
C ILE A 601 22.12 -10.59 -1.58
N THR A 602 21.66 -11.11 -2.72
CA THR A 602 20.41 -11.85 -2.80
C THR A 602 20.47 -13.14 -1.98
N VAL A 603 21.53 -13.94 -2.16
CA VAL A 603 21.70 -15.20 -1.44
C VAL A 603 21.88 -14.96 0.06
N THR A 604 22.73 -14.02 0.46
CA THR A 604 22.94 -13.69 1.88
C THR A 604 21.65 -13.16 2.52
N SER A 605 20.89 -12.32 1.81
CA SER A 605 19.59 -11.82 2.27
C SER A 605 18.55 -12.93 2.42
N ILE A 606 18.50 -13.91 1.51
CA ILE A 606 17.59 -15.07 1.60
C ILE A 606 17.93 -15.91 2.84
N VAL A 607 19.21 -16.23 3.03
CA VAL A 607 19.65 -17.03 4.19
C VAL A 607 19.46 -16.24 5.49
N GLY A 608 19.80 -14.95 5.48
CA GLY A 608 19.59 -14.05 6.61
C GLY A 608 18.13 -13.94 7.02
N MET A 609 17.24 -13.74 6.03
CA MET A 609 15.80 -13.68 6.24
C MET A 609 15.25 -15.01 6.79
N TYR A 610 15.74 -16.15 6.28
CA TYR A 610 15.39 -17.47 6.82
C TYR A 610 15.79 -17.59 8.29
N GLY A 611 17.01 -17.17 8.66
CA GLY A 611 17.50 -17.19 10.05
C GLY A 611 16.62 -16.35 10.99
N VAL A 612 16.28 -15.11 10.57
CA VAL A 612 15.43 -14.21 11.36
C VAL A 612 14.00 -14.77 11.49
N THR A 613 13.39 -15.17 10.38
CA THR A 613 12.01 -15.71 10.40
C THR A 613 11.91 -17.00 11.20
N TYR A 614 12.91 -17.86 11.09
CA TYR A 614 13.03 -19.08 11.89
C TYR A 614 13.06 -18.77 13.40
N GLY A 615 13.93 -17.86 13.81
CA GLY A 615 14.03 -17.45 15.21
C GLY A 615 12.73 -16.81 15.75
N LEU A 616 12.03 -16.02 14.94
CA LEU A 616 10.78 -15.38 15.32
C LEU A 616 9.57 -16.33 15.33
N SER A 617 9.53 -17.33 14.43
CA SER A 617 8.38 -18.23 14.32
C SER A 617 8.20 -19.17 15.53
N GLY A 618 9.23 -19.34 16.33
CA GLY A 618 9.21 -20.27 17.46
C GLY A 618 9.23 -21.75 17.05
N PHE A 619 9.52 -22.05 15.78
CA PHE A 619 9.63 -23.40 15.32
C PHE A 619 10.98 -23.99 15.75
N SER A 620 10.94 -24.82 16.81
CA SER A 620 12.07 -25.59 17.25
C SER A 620 11.62 -27.04 17.51
N ALA A 621 12.33 -28.00 16.97
CA ALA A 621 12.05 -29.40 17.22
C ALA A 621 12.15 -29.74 18.73
N TYR A 622 12.93 -29.00 19.49
CA TYR A 622 13.06 -29.16 20.94
C TYR A 622 11.82 -28.71 21.72
N GLU A 623 11.16 -27.63 21.31
CA GLU A 623 9.95 -27.16 22.00
C GLU A 623 8.79 -28.14 21.85
N ARG A 624 8.74 -28.89 20.74
CA ARG A 624 7.68 -29.85 20.44
C ARG A 624 7.71 -31.08 21.36
N HIS A 625 8.87 -31.44 21.84
CA HIS A 625 9.07 -32.70 22.60
C HIS A 625 9.31 -32.51 24.11
N GLY A 626 9.12 -31.28 24.62
CA GLY A 626 9.19 -31.04 26.09
C GLY A 626 10.59 -31.02 26.70
N TYR A 627 11.62 -31.32 25.92
CA TYR A 627 13.01 -31.31 26.37
C TYR A 627 13.71 -30.03 25.94
N GLY A 628 13.91 -29.11 26.89
CA GLY A 628 14.84 -28.00 26.70
C GLY A 628 14.29 -26.73 26.09
N LYS A 629 13.23 -26.13 26.66
CA LYS A 629 12.77 -24.76 26.29
C LYS A 629 13.94 -23.78 26.20
N THR A 630 14.93 -23.89 27.12
CA THR A 630 16.10 -23.02 27.16
C THR A 630 16.97 -23.16 25.92
N LEU A 631 17.27 -24.40 25.48
CA LEU A 631 18.09 -24.63 24.29
C LEU A 631 17.38 -24.16 23.01
N GLY A 632 16.07 -24.39 22.92
CA GLY A 632 15.24 -23.86 21.83
C GLY A 632 15.32 -22.34 21.72
N ILE A 633 15.22 -21.61 22.84
CA ILE A 633 15.35 -20.15 22.88
C ILE A 633 16.76 -19.71 22.46
N VAL A 634 17.82 -20.38 22.97
CA VAL A 634 19.21 -20.07 22.58
C VAL A 634 19.43 -20.24 21.08
N LEU A 635 18.98 -21.36 20.49
CA LEU A 635 19.10 -21.60 19.05
C LEU A 635 18.33 -20.56 18.21
N ARG A 636 17.19 -20.12 18.69
CA ARG A 636 16.41 -19.03 18.05
C ARG A 636 17.16 -17.70 18.09
N ILE A 637 17.76 -17.36 19.23
CA ILE A 637 18.58 -16.14 19.37
C ILE A 637 19.80 -16.21 18.45
N ILE A 638 20.48 -17.35 18.38
CA ILE A 638 21.64 -17.58 17.50
C ILE A 638 21.21 -17.44 16.03
N ALA A 639 20.04 -17.99 15.64
CA ALA A 639 19.52 -17.88 14.29
C ALA A 639 19.18 -16.43 13.91
N ILE A 640 18.57 -15.67 14.83
CA ILE A 640 18.30 -14.24 14.62
C ILE A 640 19.62 -13.46 14.49
N ALA A 641 20.56 -13.66 15.40
CA ALA A 641 21.85 -12.99 15.36
C ALA A 641 22.63 -13.30 14.07
N GLY A 642 22.70 -14.59 13.69
CA GLY A 642 23.31 -14.99 12.43
C GLY A 642 22.60 -14.42 11.20
N GLY A 643 21.26 -14.38 11.23
CA GLY A 643 20.46 -13.76 10.18
C GLY A 643 20.70 -12.26 10.06
N LEU A 644 20.80 -11.54 11.17
CA LEU A 644 21.12 -10.10 11.18
C LEU A 644 22.55 -9.81 10.73
N LEU A 645 23.52 -10.69 11.03
CA LEU A 645 24.89 -10.56 10.52
C LEU A 645 24.97 -10.71 9.00
N LEU A 646 24.15 -11.59 8.41
CA LEU A 646 24.04 -11.74 6.95
C LEU A 646 23.37 -10.54 6.25
N ILE A 647 22.69 -9.72 7.02
CA ILE A 647 22.04 -8.51 6.55
C ILE A 647 22.99 -7.32 6.58
N TYR A 648 23.95 -7.33 7.50
CA TYR A 648 24.98 -6.31 7.57
C TYR A 648 26.07 -6.58 6.54
N PRO A 649 26.37 -5.64 5.61
CA PRO A 649 27.28 -5.90 4.50
C PRO A 649 28.73 -6.12 5.00
N GLY A 650 29.32 -7.22 4.59
CA GLY A 650 30.71 -7.54 4.90
C GLY A 650 31.04 -9.02 4.77
N TYR A 651 32.12 -9.38 4.09
CA TYR A 651 32.50 -10.81 3.91
C TYR A 651 32.68 -11.56 5.23
N VAL A 652 33.18 -10.89 6.28
CA VAL A 652 33.37 -11.49 7.61
C VAL A 652 32.01 -11.75 8.29
N THR A 653 31.11 -10.78 8.23
CA THR A 653 29.76 -10.91 8.77
C THR A 653 28.96 -11.98 8.04
N ASP A 654 29.12 -12.10 6.72
CA ASP A 654 28.48 -13.12 5.89
C ASP A 654 28.95 -14.52 6.27
N ILE A 655 30.25 -14.74 6.41
CA ILE A 655 30.81 -16.05 6.82
C ILE A 655 30.32 -16.44 8.20
N ILE A 656 30.40 -15.53 9.18
CA ILE A 656 29.92 -15.79 10.54
C ILE A 656 28.41 -16.06 10.54
N GLY A 657 27.64 -15.27 9.80
CA GLY A 657 26.19 -15.41 9.69
C GLY A 657 25.79 -16.76 9.08
N VAL A 658 26.43 -17.17 7.98
CA VAL A 658 26.20 -18.49 7.36
C VAL A 658 26.54 -19.63 8.32
N LEU A 659 27.65 -19.54 9.06
CA LEU A 659 28.04 -20.53 10.04
C LEU A 659 27.03 -20.64 11.19
N LEU A 660 26.52 -19.50 11.69
CA LEU A 660 25.52 -19.51 12.78
C LEU A 660 24.19 -20.07 12.31
N VAL A 661 23.62 -19.55 11.20
CA VAL A 661 22.35 -20.05 10.68
C VAL A 661 22.46 -21.50 10.19
N GLY A 662 23.51 -21.83 9.43
CA GLY A 662 23.78 -23.16 8.94
C GLY A 662 24.03 -24.16 10.08
N GLY A 663 24.76 -23.75 11.11
CA GLY A 663 25.01 -24.54 12.33
C GLY A 663 23.71 -24.86 13.07
N VAL A 664 22.81 -23.88 13.25
CA VAL A 664 21.49 -24.13 13.87
C VAL A 664 20.67 -25.11 13.04
N LEU A 665 20.66 -25.00 11.72
CA LEU A 665 19.91 -25.88 10.82
C LEU A 665 20.52 -27.30 10.80
N ALA A 666 21.83 -27.40 10.74
CA ALA A 666 22.55 -28.70 10.80
C ALA A 666 22.32 -29.39 12.13
N TRP A 667 22.41 -28.65 13.23
CA TRP A 667 22.12 -29.19 14.57
C TRP A 667 20.69 -29.75 14.65
N GLN A 668 19.71 -29.06 14.09
CA GLN A 668 18.33 -29.56 14.06
C GLN A 668 18.17 -30.85 13.25
N LYS A 669 18.81 -30.92 12.08
CA LYS A 669 18.70 -32.11 11.21
C LYS A 669 19.49 -33.30 11.70
N ILE A 670 20.63 -33.08 12.32
CA ILE A 670 21.60 -34.16 12.70
C ILE A 670 21.59 -34.40 14.19
N GLY A 671 21.57 -33.35 15.01
CA GLY A 671 21.67 -33.45 16.47
C GLY A 671 20.40 -33.98 17.13
N VAL A 672 19.23 -33.52 16.66
CA VAL A 672 17.93 -33.95 17.22
C VAL A 672 17.67 -35.45 16.98
N PRO A 673 17.81 -36.00 15.76
CA PRO A 673 17.64 -37.43 15.54
C PRO A 673 18.65 -38.32 16.30
N LYS A 674 19.89 -37.85 16.47
CA LYS A 674 20.92 -38.57 17.22
C LYS A 674 20.66 -38.60 18.74
N MET A 675 20.09 -37.53 19.30
CA MET A 675 19.76 -37.44 20.73
C MET A 675 18.45 -38.14 21.10
N PHE A 676 17.47 -38.17 20.22
CA PHE A 676 16.10 -38.58 20.57
C PHE A 676 15.52 -39.70 19.70
N GLY A 677 16.32 -40.26 18.76
CA GLY A 677 15.89 -41.33 17.84
C GLY A 677 15.13 -40.83 16.62
N ALA A 678 15.31 -41.51 15.47
CA ALA A 678 14.72 -41.13 14.20
C ALA A 678 13.17 -41.21 14.13
N GLU A 679 12.55 -41.98 15.02
CA GLU A 679 11.08 -42.14 15.08
C GLU A 679 10.33 -40.86 15.47
N ILE A 680 10.99 -39.92 16.15
CA ILE A 680 10.38 -38.68 16.64
C ILE A 680 10.18 -37.66 15.53
N MET A 681 10.97 -37.72 14.45
CA MET A 681 10.86 -36.78 13.31
C MET A 681 9.69 -37.10 12.37
N ASN A 682 9.15 -38.30 12.41
CA ASN A 682 8.10 -38.78 11.50
C ASN A 682 6.69 -38.78 12.12
N GLN A 683 6.53 -38.33 13.36
CA GLN A 683 5.18 -38.13 13.92
C GLN A 683 4.57 -36.81 13.40
N PRO A 684 3.33 -36.86 12.85
CA PRO A 684 2.65 -35.74 12.22
C PRO A 684 2.39 -34.56 13.14
#